data_f0e240f1029f07051035be298440c092
#
_entry.id   f0e240f1029f07051035be298440c092
#
_cell.length_a   1.000
_cell.length_b   1.000
_cell.length_c   1.000
_cell.angle_alpha   90.00
_cell.angle_beta   90.00
_cell.angle_gamma   90.00
#
_symmetry.space_group_name_H-M   'P 1'
#
loop_
_entity.id
_entity.type
_entity.pdbx_description
1 polymer ?
#
loop_
_entity_poly.entity_id
_entity_poly.type
_entity_poly.pdbx_seq_one_letter_code
_entity_poly.pdbx_strand_id
1 'polypeptide(L)'
;MRKVLYRLVGGCSGSFAWLLSVPMVLSAVLCSAVPVAAQQAPAAPVPVIKDGPGSVAALLGSDLGGPAPDFSPQGFFQGPIEIPETARYMKLPHRMDFEPYITDAIRIPVLDSAYVPLSIRTLQESTDEEVQEVAAIQLYRFAREGLADIAPAAAALQQTYTSSTSRRVRSACVRAAAAGDLQQLAPQILDFTKSAADSERVILEAALTKWKTAEAGPLWRERVVNDRESATSVSLACGGLVALGDAESAAALLKLAGDSTADYLKRMSAAAAAAVLAPADSVALAVILAKRAEPERLIAVALLENREAAGLQLAVQLAQDSRDAVASAAWQLVYRQQLDLLQPLLATGRTHREAYIRITAARVMRALPDAERTGWLHQMLSDEHLLVRNVARGMLYEVAGEQPALKEQMISLCAGSLQPASQDWQGIEQCLVLLGQLRAAAFSAEAVALLNYPRNEVMVSAAWLIHLFPDVSVRSGVLQAALDAEKWLYDPAEREREHGMKQAFLFEYLGIMRVKEIEETLAKQFNKGVPGVLERRVASMWALGLLYEKNPDPALAARLHDRIQDRNSPNPERFPVRRACLVALGMMRSTASQPIVQEAWEIDDVSERLRGGARWAHPLVGLALPPAIAPIEQPMGGWRLNPYSD
;
A
#
# COMPACT_ATOMS: atom_id res chain seq x y z
N MET A 1 -5.13 27.88 -9.58
CA MET A 1 -5.40 26.63 -8.84
C MET A 1 -4.56 26.41 -7.57
N ARG A 2 -3.64 27.31 -7.19
CA ARG A 2 -2.79 27.18 -5.97
C ARG A 2 -3.34 27.81 -4.67
N LYS A 3 -4.56 28.33 -4.65
CA LYS A 3 -5.14 29.02 -3.48
C LYS A 3 -6.30 28.31 -2.77
N VAL A 4 -6.67 27.09 -3.18
CA VAL A 4 -7.79 26.32 -2.59
C VAL A 4 -7.32 25.19 -1.66
N LEU A 5 -6.06 24.79 -1.69
CA LEU A 5 -5.53 23.69 -0.84
C LEU A 5 -5.10 24.12 0.59
N TYR A 6 -5.15 25.40 0.93
CA TYR A 6 -4.68 25.89 2.25
C TYR A 6 -5.79 26.11 3.30
N ARG A 7 -7.04 25.69 3.04
CA ARG A 7 -8.17 25.93 3.97
C ARG A 7 -8.82 24.67 4.55
N LEU A 8 -8.27 23.47 4.33
CA LEU A 8 -8.81 22.21 4.87
C LEU A 8 -7.93 21.53 5.93
N VAL A 9 -6.87 22.18 6.41
CA VAL A 9 -5.98 21.63 7.47
C VAL A 9 -6.02 22.51 8.73
N GLY A 10 -7.11 23.21 8.98
CA GLY A 10 -7.30 24.03 10.17
C GLY A 10 -8.46 23.52 11.03
N GLY A 11 -8.20 22.54 11.90
CA GLY A 11 -9.20 22.23 12.91
C GLY A 11 -9.23 20.78 13.41
N CYS A 12 -8.07 20.20 13.75
CA CYS A 12 -8.05 19.12 14.74
C CYS A 12 -6.78 19.24 15.58
N SER A 13 -6.98 19.35 16.87
CA SER A 13 -5.97 19.55 17.90
C SER A 13 -4.81 18.55 17.78
N GLY A 14 -3.64 19.08 17.42
CA GLY A 14 -2.44 18.34 17.08
C GLY A 14 -1.65 17.74 18.24
N SER A 15 -2.27 16.99 19.14
CA SER A 15 -1.55 16.36 20.27
C SER A 15 -1.35 14.85 20.10
N PHE A 16 -2.07 14.19 19.22
CA PHE A 16 -2.02 12.73 19.09
C PHE A 16 -1.10 12.21 17.98
N ALA A 17 -0.88 12.96 16.91
CA ALA A 17 -0.05 12.55 15.79
C ALA A 17 1.46 12.51 16.11
N TRP A 18 1.91 13.25 17.13
CA TRP A 18 3.33 13.34 17.53
C TRP A 18 3.80 12.21 18.44
N LEU A 19 2.88 11.58 19.18
CA LEU A 19 3.23 10.50 20.12
C LEU A 19 3.68 9.20 19.42
N LEU A 20 3.36 9.03 18.15
CA LEU A 20 3.69 7.82 17.39
C LEU A 20 4.95 7.94 16.52
N SER A 21 5.53 9.15 16.37
CA SER A 21 6.66 9.37 15.48
C SER A 21 8.03 8.99 16.06
N VAL A 22 8.21 9.01 17.37
CA VAL A 22 9.54 8.77 18.01
C VAL A 22 9.96 7.29 18.02
N PRO A 23 9.08 6.31 18.30
CA PRO A 23 9.44 4.90 18.14
C PRO A 23 9.90 4.53 16.74
N MET A 24 9.49 5.29 15.73
CA MET A 24 9.78 5.08 14.33
C MET A 24 11.22 5.34 13.94
N VAL A 25 11.79 6.44 14.37
CA VAL A 25 13.17 6.76 14.01
C VAL A 25 14.13 5.76 14.64
N LEU A 26 13.87 5.34 15.90
CA LEU A 26 14.67 4.32 16.55
C LEU A 26 14.47 2.92 15.93
N SER A 27 13.24 2.55 15.54
CA SER A 27 12.98 1.25 14.90
C SER A 27 13.59 1.17 13.50
N ALA A 28 13.57 2.26 12.73
CA ALA A 28 14.24 2.30 11.42
C ALA A 28 15.76 2.11 11.55
N VAL A 29 16.36 2.64 12.61
CA VAL A 29 17.77 2.49 12.88
C VAL A 29 18.13 1.11 13.45
N LEU A 30 17.25 0.51 14.26
CA LEU A 30 17.49 -0.81 14.85
C LEU A 30 17.25 -1.97 13.83
N CYS A 31 16.31 -1.83 12.91
CA CYS A 31 16.07 -2.85 11.88
C CYS A 31 17.14 -2.86 10.77
N SER A 32 17.85 -1.76 10.53
CA SER A 32 18.98 -1.76 9.59
C SER A 32 20.22 -2.50 10.11
N ALA A 33 20.24 -2.92 11.36
CA ALA A 33 21.36 -3.65 11.98
C ALA A 33 21.29 -5.19 11.77
N VAL A 34 20.22 -5.73 11.18
CA VAL A 34 20.18 -7.14 10.76
C VAL A 34 20.78 -7.22 9.36
N PRO A 35 21.89 -7.95 9.15
CA PRO A 35 22.42 -8.15 7.81
C PRO A 35 21.40 -8.99 7.03
N VAL A 36 20.57 -8.34 6.23
CA VAL A 36 19.92 -9.00 5.11
C VAL A 36 21.03 -9.28 4.13
N ALA A 37 21.51 -10.51 4.11
CA ALA A 37 22.23 -11.03 2.98
C ALA A 37 21.24 -10.96 1.81
N ALA A 38 21.30 -9.87 1.06
CA ALA A 38 20.67 -9.75 -0.24
C ALA A 38 21.39 -10.73 -1.16
N GLN A 39 21.04 -12.01 -1.07
CA GLN A 39 21.10 -12.85 -2.24
C GLN A 39 20.18 -12.19 -3.25
N GLN A 40 20.79 -11.59 -4.27
CA GLN A 40 20.10 -11.32 -5.52
C GLN A 40 19.56 -12.68 -6.00
N ALA A 41 18.32 -12.96 -5.64
CA ALA A 41 17.56 -13.95 -6.34
C ALA A 41 17.53 -13.49 -7.80
N PRO A 42 17.89 -14.34 -8.78
CA PRO A 42 17.69 -14.01 -10.18
C PRO A 42 16.23 -13.61 -10.33
N ALA A 43 15.98 -12.51 -11.05
CA ALA A 43 14.64 -12.03 -11.31
C ALA A 43 13.78 -13.24 -11.67
N ALA A 44 12.79 -13.52 -10.82
CA ALA A 44 11.91 -14.66 -11.05
C ALA A 44 11.32 -14.47 -12.45
N PRO A 45 11.38 -15.48 -13.32
CA PRO A 45 10.79 -15.37 -14.64
C PRO A 45 9.33 -14.97 -14.43
N VAL A 46 8.90 -13.93 -15.13
CA VAL A 46 7.50 -13.50 -15.16
C VAL A 46 6.68 -14.77 -15.38
N PRO A 47 5.80 -15.17 -14.46
CA PRO A 47 5.09 -16.40 -14.58
C PRO A 47 4.33 -16.39 -15.90
N VAL A 48 4.69 -17.27 -16.81
CA VAL A 48 3.88 -17.54 -18.00
C VAL A 48 2.61 -18.18 -17.49
N ILE A 49 1.58 -17.38 -17.34
CA ILE A 49 0.26 -17.82 -16.88
C ILE A 49 -0.29 -18.71 -18.00
N LYS A 50 -0.22 -20.01 -17.84
CA LYS A 50 -0.92 -20.95 -18.70
C LYS A 50 -2.42 -20.73 -18.54
N ASP A 51 -3.11 -20.65 -19.66
CA ASP A 51 -4.57 -20.50 -19.75
C ASP A 51 -5.29 -21.47 -18.79
N GLY A 52 -5.94 -20.91 -17.76
CA GLY A 52 -6.71 -21.68 -16.81
C GLY A 52 -7.33 -20.78 -15.71
N PRO A 53 -8.41 -21.21 -15.06
CA PRO A 53 -9.08 -20.46 -14.00
C PRO A 53 -8.19 -20.12 -12.77
N GLY A 54 -6.93 -20.53 -12.77
CA GLY A 54 -5.93 -20.22 -11.74
C GLY A 54 -5.41 -18.77 -11.74
N SER A 55 -5.49 -18.04 -12.86
CA SER A 55 -4.89 -16.72 -13.01
C SER A 55 -5.59 -15.61 -12.22
N VAL A 56 -6.91 -15.65 -12.15
CA VAL A 56 -7.73 -14.67 -11.42
C VAL A 56 -7.50 -14.78 -9.90
N ALA A 57 -7.21 -15.98 -9.38
CA ALA A 57 -6.97 -16.17 -7.95
C ALA A 57 -5.65 -15.62 -7.46
N ALA A 58 -4.61 -15.66 -8.27
CA ALA A 58 -3.32 -15.07 -7.93
C ALA A 58 -3.41 -13.53 -7.87
N LEU A 59 -4.19 -12.92 -8.77
CA LEU A 59 -4.46 -11.49 -8.80
C LEU A 59 -5.40 -11.05 -7.68
N LEU A 60 -6.45 -11.83 -7.37
CA LEU A 60 -7.33 -11.56 -6.24
C LEU A 60 -6.59 -11.68 -4.90
N GLY A 61 -5.63 -12.59 -4.79
CA GLY A 61 -4.79 -12.76 -3.60
C GLY A 61 -3.84 -11.59 -3.36
N SER A 62 -3.31 -10.97 -4.42
CA SER A 62 -2.34 -9.88 -4.29
C SER A 62 -2.97 -8.51 -4.02
N ASP A 63 -4.14 -8.22 -4.56
CA ASP A 63 -4.74 -6.88 -4.48
C ASP A 63 -5.80 -6.74 -3.37
N LEU A 64 -6.44 -7.84 -2.96
CA LEU A 64 -7.46 -7.85 -1.91
C LEU A 64 -7.03 -8.54 -0.62
N GLY A 65 -5.98 -9.34 -0.67
CA GLY A 65 -5.45 -10.14 0.43
C GLY A 65 -3.95 -10.30 0.29
N GLY A 66 -3.23 -9.23 -0.03
CA GLY A 66 -1.78 -9.21 0.13
C GLY A 66 -1.39 -9.71 1.52
N PRO A 67 -0.18 -10.20 1.74
CA PRO A 67 0.29 -10.59 3.06
C PRO A 67 -0.17 -9.51 4.03
N ALA A 68 -0.74 -9.94 5.17
CA ALA A 68 -1.31 -9.02 6.16
C ALA A 68 -0.36 -7.82 6.26
N PRO A 69 -0.85 -6.57 6.07
CA PRO A 69 0.03 -5.43 5.93
C PRO A 69 1.08 -5.50 7.00
N ASP A 70 2.33 -5.35 6.61
CA ASP A 70 3.46 -5.36 7.53
C ASP A 70 3.26 -4.20 8.51
N PHE A 71 2.70 -4.52 9.66
CA PHE A 71 2.53 -3.59 10.76
C PHE A 71 3.77 -3.53 11.65
N SER A 72 4.94 -3.93 11.13
CA SER A 72 6.17 -3.43 11.70
C SER A 72 6.09 -1.89 11.77
N PRO A 73 6.78 -1.24 12.69
CA PRO A 73 6.79 0.23 12.73
C PRO A 73 7.10 0.88 11.38
N GLN A 74 7.81 0.20 10.48
CA GLN A 74 8.08 0.63 9.11
C GLN A 74 6.85 0.51 8.19
N GLY A 75 6.05 -0.57 8.31
CA GLY A 75 4.80 -0.74 7.59
C GLY A 75 3.68 0.14 8.11
N PHE A 76 3.74 0.54 9.37
CA PHE A 76 2.71 1.35 10.02
C PHE A 76 2.61 2.77 9.45
N PHE A 77 3.71 3.32 8.92
CA PHE A 77 3.78 4.66 8.36
C PHE A 77 3.82 4.71 6.83
N GLN A 78 4.07 3.58 6.19
CA GLN A 78 3.73 3.34 4.81
C GLN A 78 2.32 2.73 4.69
N GLY A 79 1.58 2.71 5.79
CA GLY A 79 0.20 2.26 5.81
C GLY A 79 -0.57 2.91 4.66
N PRO A 80 -1.42 2.16 3.98
CA PRO A 80 -2.24 2.76 2.94
C PRO A 80 -2.92 3.98 3.54
N ILE A 81 -2.85 5.12 2.83
CA ILE A 81 -3.74 6.26 3.07
C ILE A 81 -5.10 5.64 3.40
N GLU A 82 -5.66 5.97 4.56
CA GLU A 82 -6.97 5.45 4.96
C GLU A 82 -7.92 5.67 3.79
N ILE A 83 -8.16 4.60 3.04
CA ILE A 83 -9.12 4.66 1.95
C ILE A 83 -10.46 4.69 2.66
N PRO A 84 -11.26 5.74 2.47
CA PRO A 84 -12.59 5.80 3.05
C PRO A 84 -13.31 4.47 2.80
N GLU A 85 -14.01 3.94 3.79
CA GLU A 85 -14.76 2.67 3.65
C GLU A 85 -15.55 2.63 2.34
N THR A 86 -16.17 3.76 2.00
CA THR A 86 -16.95 3.98 0.77
C THR A 86 -16.17 3.81 -0.53
N ALA A 87 -14.85 3.88 -0.52
CA ALA A 87 -14.04 3.73 -1.73
C ALA A 87 -13.51 2.30 -1.95
N ARG A 88 -13.75 1.40 -1.01
CA ARG A 88 -13.17 0.06 -1.01
C ARG A 88 -13.76 -0.86 -2.06
N TYR A 89 -15.07 -0.86 -2.24
CA TYR A 89 -15.74 -1.63 -3.29
C TYR A 89 -15.36 -1.17 -4.70
N MET A 90 -14.87 0.05 -4.89
CA MET A 90 -14.34 0.55 -6.17
C MET A 90 -13.05 -0.16 -6.60
N LYS A 91 -12.40 -0.91 -5.70
CA LYS A 91 -11.18 -1.68 -5.99
C LYS A 91 -11.43 -3.17 -6.20
N LEU A 92 -12.67 -3.60 -6.13
CA LEU A 92 -13.01 -4.97 -6.46
C LEU A 92 -12.72 -5.21 -7.96
N PRO A 93 -11.97 -6.27 -8.31
CA PRO A 93 -11.52 -6.48 -9.67
C PRO A 93 -12.67 -6.87 -10.59
N HIS A 94 -12.67 -6.31 -11.78
CA HIS A 94 -13.57 -6.66 -12.87
C HIS A 94 -12.95 -7.71 -13.80
N ARG A 95 -13.75 -8.64 -14.30
CA ARG A 95 -13.26 -9.62 -15.28
C ARG A 95 -12.78 -8.96 -16.57
N MET A 96 -13.46 -7.92 -17.01
CA MET A 96 -13.07 -7.14 -18.18
C MET A 96 -11.68 -6.52 -18.10
N ASP A 97 -11.09 -6.43 -16.91
CA ASP A 97 -9.71 -5.98 -16.71
C ASP A 97 -8.69 -7.08 -16.99
N PHE A 98 -9.10 -8.34 -16.92
CA PHE A 98 -8.22 -9.51 -17.03
C PHE A 98 -8.60 -10.47 -18.18
N GLU A 99 -9.84 -10.48 -18.60
CA GLU A 99 -10.36 -11.37 -19.65
C GLU A 99 -10.97 -10.58 -20.82
N PRO A 100 -10.50 -10.77 -22.04
CA PRO A 100 -9.31 -11.55 -22.40
C PRO A 100 -8.02 -10.90 -21.91
N TYR A 101 -6.97 -11.70 -21.69
CA TYR A 101 -5.68 -11.20 -21.23
C TYR A 101 -5.10 -10.20 -22.24
N ILE A 102 -4.94 -8.96 -21.82
CA ILE A 102 -4.44 -7.84 -22.63
C ILE A 102 -3.16 -7.31 -22.00
N THR A 103 -2.06 -7.40 -22.74
CA THR A 103 -0.77 -6.85 -22.30
C THR A 103 -0.64 -5.42 -22.81
N ASP A 104 -0.68 -4.44 -21.92
CA ASP A 104 -0.31 -3.07 -22.22
C ASP A 104 1.22 -2.87 -22.20
N ALA A 105 1.69 -1.84 -22.88
CA ALA A 105 3.10 -1.47 -22.82
C ALA A 105 3.47 -1.01 -21.40
N ILE A 106 4.45 -1.68 -20.79
CA ILE A 106 5.03 -1.26 -19.51
C ILE A 106 6.06 -0.17 -19.78
N ARG A 107 5.94 0.98 -19.12
CA ARG A 107 6.96 2.03 -19.15
C ARG A 107 7.98 1.73 -18.05
N ILE A 108 9.22 1.51 -18.44
CA ILE A 108 10.34 1.32 -17.53
C ILE A 108 11.15 2.62 -17.53
N PRO A 109 11.23 3.34 -16.40
CA PRO A 109 12.12 4.47 -16.30
C PRO A 109 13.57 3.96 -16.39
N VAL A 110 14.32 4.45 -17.35
CA VAL A 110 15.75 4.15 -17.50
C VAL A 110 16.56 5.43 -17.39
N LEU A 111 17.64 5.36 -16.61
CA LEU A 111 18.62 6.43 -16.60
C LEU A 111 19.55 6.24 -17.80
N ASP A 112 19.74 7.31 -18.59
CA ASP A 112 20.76 7.31 -19.60
C ASP A 112 22.13 7.11 -18.92
N SER A 113 22.87 6.12 -19.37
CA SER A 113 24.19 5.75 -18.84
C SER A 113 25.22 6.90 -18.90
N ALA A 114 24.98 7.90 -19.71
CA ALA A 114 25.83 9.10 -19.81
C ALA A 114 25.68 10.06 -18.62
N TYR A 115 24.57 10.02 -17.84
CA TYR A 115 24.34 11.02 -16.79
C TYR A 115 25.26 10.87 -15.57
N VAL A 116 25.61 9.66 -15.14
CA VAL A 116 26.53 9.48 -14.02
C VAL A 116 27.95 9.97 -14.38
N PRO A 117 28.57 9.54 -15.48
CA PRO A 117 29.86 10.08 -15.93
C PRO A 117 29.85 11.59 -16.16
N LEU A 118 28.75 12.15 -16.70
CA LEU A 118 28.59 13.59 -16.87
C LEU A 118 28.60 14.32 -15.54
N SER A 119 27.84 13.86 -14.56
CA SER A 119 27.80 14.47 -13.23
C SER A 119 29.16 14.41 -12.53
N ILE A 120 29.89 13.29 -12.66
CA ILE A 120 31.25 13.15 -12.14
C ILE A 120 32.20 14.17 -12.80
N ARG A 121 32.20 14.27 -14.12
CA ARG A 121 33.01 15.23 -14.86
C ARG A 121 32.68 16.66 -14.44
N THR A 122 31.39 16.99 -14.33
CA THR A 122 30.90 18.29 -13.88
C THR A 122 31.44 18.65 -12.49
N LEU A 123 31.44 17.74 -11.56
CA LEU A 123 32.02 17.96 -10.22
C LEU A 123 33.55 18.23 -10.28
N GLN A 124 34.25 17.57 -11.21
CA GLN A 124 35.71 17.67 -11.33
C GLN A 124 36.18 18.92 -12.09
N GLU A 125 35.45 19.33 -13.11
CA GLU A 125 35.87 20.35 -14.05
C GLU A 125 35.24 21.74 -13.82
N SER A 126 34.00 21.77 -13.24
CA SER A 126 33.32 23.04 -13.01
C SER A 126 33.85 23.76 -11.77
N THR A 127 34.02 25.08 -11.91
CA THR A 127 34.27 26.00 -10.78
C THR A 127 33.00 26.73 -10.34
N ASP A 128 31.89 26.54 -11.04
CA ASP A 128 30.59 27.13 -10.72
C ASP A 128 29.90 26.30 -9.63
N GLU A 129 29.65 26.92 -8.48
CA GLU A 129 29.04 26.26 -7.31
C GLU A 129 27.61 25.80 -7.59
N GLU A 130 26.79 26.51 -8.37
CA GLU A 130 25.43 26.08 -8.72
C GLU A 130 25.46 24.83 -9.60
N VAL A 131 26.38 24.78 -10.54
CA VAL A 131 26.56 23.62 -11.43
C VAL A 131 27.07 22.41 -10.65
N GLN A 132 28.00 22.61 -9.72
CA GLN A 132 28.47 21.52 -8.83
C GLN A 132 27.38 21.01 -7.91
N GLU A 133 26.56 21.91 -7.33
CA GLU A 133 25.42 21.53 -6.49
C GLU A 133 24.43 20.68 -7.27
N VAL A 134 24.04 21.10 -8.48
CA VAL A 134 23.11 20.36 -9.35
C VAL A 134 23.66 18.97 -9.66
N ALA A 135 24.95 18.84 -10.00
CA ALA A 135 25.57 17.55 -10.30
C ALA A 135 25.55 16.61 -9.08
N ALA A 136 25.84 17.12 -7.87
CA ALA A 136 25.80 16.34 -6.65
C ALA A 136 24.37 15.93 -6.26
N ILE A 137 23.36 16.83 -6.42
CA ILE A 137 21.93 16.52 -6.20
C ILE A 137 21.46 15.43 -7.18
N GLN A 138 21.90 15.48 -8.41
CA GLN A 138 21.57 14.47 -9.41
C GLN A 138 22.09 13.09 -8.99
N LEU A 139 23.34 12.99 -8.56
CA LEU A 139 23.93 11.76 -8.03
C LEU A 139 23.16 11.25 -6.79
N TYR A 140 22.80 12.16 -5.87
CA TYR A 140 21.94 11.82 -4.72
C TYR A 140 20.63 11.17 -5.14
N ARG A 141 19.93 11.74 -6.14
CA ARG A 141 18.65 11.21 -6.62
C ARG A 141 18.80 9.85 -7.29
N PHE A 142 19.84 9.68 -8.10
CA PHE A 142 20.08 8.39 -8.74
C PHE A 142 20.31 7.28 -7.73
N ALA A 143 21.10 7.56 -6.69
CA ALA A 143 21.36 6.61 -5.61
C ALA A 143 20.09 6.33 -4.78
N ARG A 144 19.37 7.38 -4.34
CA ARG A 144 18.16 7.27 -3.52
C ARG A 144 17.07 6.44 -4.18
N GLU A 145 16.90 6.60 -5.49
CA GLU A 145 15.88 5.90 -6.26
C GLU A 145 16.35 4.55 -6.83
N GLY A 146 17.59 4.17 -6.55
CA GLY A 146 18.16 2.91 -7.04
C GLY A 146 18.33 2.88 -8.57
N LEU A 147 18.45 4.04 -9.22
CA LEU A 147 18.53 4.16 -10.66
C LEU A 147 19.94 3.90 -11.22
N ALA A 148 20.97 4.19 -10.42
CA ALA A 148 22.35 3.95 -10.80
C ALA A 148 23.24 3.73 -9.58
N ASP A 149 24.31 2.95 -9.78
CA ASP A 149 25.43 2.89 -8.86
C ASP A 149 26.29 4.15 -9.02
N ILE A 150 26.45 4.91 -7.94
CA ILE A 150 27.27 6.13 -7.90
C ILE A 150 28.63 5.91 -7.22
N ALA A 151 29.03 4.69 -6.92
CA ALA A 151 30.34 4.40 -6.33
C ALA A 151 31.52 5.04 -7.10
N PRO A 152 31.50 5.13 -8.44
CA PRO A 152 32.54 5.83 -9.21
C PRO A 152 32.66 7.33 -8.90
N ALA A 153 31.60 7.95 -8.34
CA ALA A 153 31.60 9.38 -8.00
C ALA A 153 32.31 9.72 -6.69
N ALA A 154 32.69 8.73 -5.88
CA ALA A 154 33.19 8.93 -4.52
C ALA A 154 34.37 9.92 -4.43
N ALA A 155 35.37 9.75 -5.30
CA ALA A 155 36.54 10.64 -5.32
C ALA A 155 36.18 12.08 -5.70
N ALA A 156 35.30 12.25 -6.71
CA ALA A 156 34.84 13.57 -7.14
C ALA A 156 34.02 14.26 -6.04
N LEU A 157 33.09 13.55 -5.39
CA LEU A 157 32.31 14.07 -4.26
C LEU A 157 33.20 14.48 -3.09
N GLN A 158 34.20 13.67 -2.75
CA GLN A 158 35.16 13.98 -1.68
C GLN A 158 36.01 15.22 -2.00
N GLN A 159 36.53 15.30 -3.21
CA GLN A 159 37.32 16.44 -3.67
C GLN A 159 36.48 17.73 -3.66
N THR A 160 35.28 17.69 -4.23
CA THR A 160 34.36 18.84 -4.29
C THR A 160 33.95 19.27 -2.87
N TYR A 161 33.64 18.34 -1.97
CA TYR A 161 33.36 18.67 -0.56
C TYR A 161 34.51 19.42 0.10
N THR A 162 35.74 18.99 -0.13
CA THR A 162 36.95 19.55 0.51
C THR A 162 37.33 20.91 -0.07
N SER A 163 37.17 21.11 -1.38
CA SER A 163 37.56 22.34 -2.07
C SER A 163 36.49 23.44 -2.01
N SER A 164 35.20 23.08 -1.93
CA SER A 164 34.12 24.07 -1.92
C SER A 164 33.92 24.70 -0.54
N THR A 165 33.74 26.02 -0.52
CA THR A 165 33.32 26.79 0.67
C THR A 165 31.82 26.91 0.77
N SER A 166 31.08 26.58 -0.29
CA SER A 166 29.62 26.62 -0.34
C SER A 166 29.00 25.54 0.51
N ARG A 167 28.21 25.96 1.51
CA ARG A 167 27.45 25.00 2.34
C ARG A 167 26.51 24.16 1.51
N ARG A 168 25.88 24.72 0.44
CA ARG A 168 24.94 24.03 -0.46
C ARG A 168 25.63 22.90 -1.21
N VAL A 169 26.78 23.17 -1.81
CA VAL A 169 27.59 22.15 -2.52
C VAL A 169 28.02 21.04 -1.54
N ARG A 170 28.56 21.42 -0.38
CA ARG A 170 28.99 20.44 0.64
C ARG A 170 27.82 19.56 1.12
N SER A 171 26.63 20.16 1.37
CA SER A 171 25.41 19.43 1.74
C SER A 171 25.02 18.43 0.63
N ALA A 172 25.01 18.85 -0.62
CA ALA A 172 24.67 17.98 -1.73
C ALA A 172 25.66 16.80 -1.88
N CYS A 173 26.96 17.05 -1.72
CA CYS A 173 27.99 16.00 -1.76
C CYS A 173 27.80 14.93 -0.67
N VAL A 174 27.60 15.34 0.60
CA VAL A 174 27.44 14.38 1.70
C VAL A 174 26.11 13.64 1.62
N ARG A 175 25.04 14.27 1.14
CA ARG A 175 23.75 13.61 0.89
C ARG A 175 23.90 12.54 -0.21
N ALA A 176 24.61 12.85 -1.30
CA ALA A 176 24.90 11.88 -2.36
C ALA A 176 25.71 10.70 -1.82
N ALA A 177 26.74 10.98 -1.01
CA ALA A 177 27.55 9.96 -0.37
C ALA A 177 26.75 9.04 0.57
N ALA A 178 25.87 9.62 1.38
CA ALA A 178 25.01 8.86 2.28
C ALA A 178 24.02 7.96 1.51
N ALA A 179 23.36 8.49 0.47
CA ALA A 179 22.42 7.74 -0.35
C ALA A 179 23.10 6.65 -1.19
N GLY A 180 24.32 6.91 -1.67
CA GLY A 180 25.13 5.98 -2.47
C GLY A 180 25.91 4.96 -1.63
N ASP A 181 25.72 4.93 -0.31
CA ASP A 181 26.43 4.03 0.62
C ASP A 181 27.97 4.16 0.54
N LEU A 182 28.47 5.36 0.33
CA LEU A 182 29.90 5.64 0.14
C LEU A 182 30.60 5.82 1.48
N GLN A 183 30.82 4.73 2.19
CA GLN A 183 31.37 4.72 3.56
C GLN A 183 32.73 5.43 3.69
N GLN A 184 33.54 5.49 2.62
CA GLN A 184 34.82 6.22 2.62
C GLN A 184 34.67 7.73 2.83
N LEU A 185 33.47 8.30 2.67
CA LEU A 185 33.16 9.69 2.96
C LEU A 185 32.58 9.89 4.39
N ALA A 186 32.61 8.91 5.24
CA ALA A 186 32.14 9.03 6.62
C ALA A 186 32.79 10.22 7.39
N PRO A 187 34.09 10.52 7.26
CA PRO A 187 34.69 11.68 7.91
C PRO A 187 34.08 13.02 7.46
N GLN A 188 33.77 13.19 6.17
CA GLN A 188 33.14 14.39 5.62
C GLN A 188 31.70 14.53 6.08
N ILE A 189 30.96 13.40 6.13
CA ILE A 189 29.60 13.36 6.64
C ILE A 189 29.59 13.74 8.12
N LEU A 190 30.48 13.16 8.93
CA LEU A 190 30.60 13.47 10.36
C LEU A 190 30.93 14.93 10.60
N ASP A 191 31.87 15.49 9.82
CA ASP A 191 32.22 16.91 9.91
C ASP A 191 31.04 17.81 9.62
N PHE A 192 30.29 17.51 8.55
CA PHE A 192 29.12 18.29 8.14
C PHE A 192 27.98 18.20 9.17
N THR A 193 27.73 17.04 9.79
CA THR A 193 26.64 16.84 10.76
C THR A 193 26.76 17.72 12.01
N LYS A 194 27.97 18.20 12.37
CA LYS A 194 28.16 19.11 13.50
C LYS A 194 27.38 20.42 13.34
N SER A 195 27.20 20.90 12.12
CA SER A 195 26.50 22.15 11.80
C SER A 195 25.22 21.94 10.97
N ALA A 196 24.84 20.69 10.70
CA ALA A 196 23.69 20.36 9.87
C ALA A 196 22.36 20.68 10.57
N ALA A 197 21.34 21.02 9.78
CA ALA A 197 19.97 21.10 10.25
C ALA A 197 19.41 19.70 10.52
N ASP A 198 18.36 19.57 11.33
CA ASP A 198 17.78 18.26 11.67
C ASP A 198 17.31 17.47 10.44
N SER A 199 16.76 18.13 9.42
CA SER A 199 16.37 17.49 8.17
C SER A 199 17.54 16.86 7.40
N GLU A 200 18.72 17.47 7.48
CA GLU A 200 19.95 16.92 6.88
C GLU A 200 20.50 15.79 7.77
N ARG A 201 20.51 16.00 9.11
CA ARG A 201 20.98 14.99 10.08
C ARG A 201 20.26 13.65 9.92
N VAL A 202 18.94 13.65 9.66
CA VAL A 202 18.16 12.41 9.47
C VAL A 202 18.77 11.53 8.38
N ILE A 203 19.23 12.11 7.27
CA ILE A 203 19.84 11.36 6.15
C ILE A 203 21.28 10.95 6.50
N LEU A 204 22.06 11.89 7.01
CA LEU A 204 23.50 11.72 7.21
C LEU A 204 23.83 10.79 8.37
N GLU A 205 23.15 10.96 9.49
CA GLU A 205 23.40 10.14 10.68
C GLU A 205 22.80 8.74 10.55
N ALA A 206 21.75 8.56 9.74
CA ALA A 206 21.29 7.22 9.38
C ALA A 206 22.39 6.43 8.65
N ALA A 207 23.15 7.08 7.76
CA ALA A 207 24.30 6.46 7.10
C ALA A 207 25.43 6.13 8.09
N LEU A 208 25.81 7.08 8.95
CA LEU A 208 26.85 6.86 9.99
C LEU A 208 26.46 5.72 10.95
N THR A 209 25.20 5.65 11.32
CA THR A 209 24.64 4.59 12.16
C THR A 209 24.68 3.22 11.46
N LYS A 210 24.25 3.17 10.20
CA LYS A 210 24.32 1.96 9.36
C LYS A 210 25.75 1.44 9.25
N TRP A 211 26.72 2.34 9.07
CA TRP A 211 28.13 2.01 8.94
C TRP A 211 28.83 1.76 10.29
N LYS A 212 28.13 1.98 11.40
CA LYS A 212 28.69 1.87 12.75
C LYS A 212 29.97 2.70 12.92
N THR A 213 29.92 3.97 12.49
CA THR A 213 31.06 4.88 12.49
C THR A 213 31.43 5.23 13.93
N ALA A 214 32.50 4.62 14.45
CA ALA A 214 32.91 4.77 15.84
C ALA A 214 33.26 6.22 16.21
N GLU A 215 33.82 6.97 15.27
CA GLU A 215 34.21 8.37 15.42
C GLU A 215 33.02 9.31 15.69
N ALA A 216 31.77 8.87 15.39
CA ALA A 216 30.56 9.62 15.70
C ALA A 216 30.15 9.48 17.20
N GLY A 217 30.61 8.47 17.89
CA GLY A 217 30.24 8.18 19.28
C GLY A 217 30.38 9.38 20.24
N PRO A 218 31.52 10.07 20.28
CA PRO A 218 31.69 11.27 21.13
C PRO A 218 30.65 12.37 20.85
N LEU A 219 30.34 12.64 19.59
CA LEU A 219 29.32 13.61 19.19
C LEU A 219 27.93 13.19 19.67
N TRP A 220 27.57 11.91 19.53
CA TRP A 220 26.28 11.39 19.97
C TRP A 220 26.15 11.40 21.50
N ARG A 221 27.19 11.08 22.25
CA ARG A 221 27.20 11.19 23.73
C ARG A 221 26.99 12.64 24.19
N GLU A 222 27.69 13.61 23.56
CA GLU A 222 27.51 15.03 23.84
C GLU A 222 26.07 15.48 23.69
N ARG A 223 25.41 15.07 22.60
CA ARG A 223 24.01 15.47 22.30
C ARG A 223 23.00 14.90 23.30
N VAL A 224 23.20 13.68 23.78
CA VAL A 224 22.32 13.08 24.80
C VAL A 224 22.30 13.90 26.10
N VAL A 225 23.38 14.54 26.45
CA VAL A 225 23.50 15.33 27.71
C VAL A 225 23.28 16.82 27.50
N ASN A 226 23.12 17.29 26.25
CA ASN A 226 22.94 18.70 25.93
C ASN A 226 21.43 19.04 25.88
N ASP A 227 20.97 19.80 26.88
CA ASP A 227 19.55 20.21 26.98
C ASP A 227 19.06 21.05 25.79
N ARG A 228 19.98 21.72 25.07
CA ARG A 228 19.64 22.59 23.94
C ARG A 228 19.42 21.83 22.61
N GLU A 229 19.84 20.59 22.53
CA GLU A 229 19.63 19.78 21.33
C GLU A 229 18.13 19.54 21.07
N SER A 230 17.76 19.38 19.80
CA SER A 230 16.39 19.03 19.43
C SER A 230 16.07 17.58 19.79
N ALA A 231 14.79 17.24 19.93
CA ALA A 231 14.36 15.85 20.14
C ALA A 231 14.80 14.93 18.99
N THR A 232 14.77 15.42 17.75
CA THR A 232 15.26 14.70 16.57
C THR A 232 16.77 14.39 16.69
N SER A 233 17.57 15.37 17.05
CA SER A 233 19.03 15.21 17.23
C SER A 233 19.36 14.20 18.31
N VAL A 234 18.65 14.26 19.46
CA VAL A 234 18.82 13.28 20.55
C VAL A 234 18.39 11.88 20.12
N SER A 235 17.27 11.77 19.38
CA SER A 235 16.81 10.48 18.87
C SER A 235 17.82 9.81 17.93
N LEU A 236 18.40 10.58 17.01
CA LEU A 236 19.45 10.09 16.11
C LEU A 236 20.70 9.65 16.89
N ALA A 237 21.11 10.45 17.88
CA ALA A 237 22.24 10.11 18.75
C ALA A 237 21.98 8.82 19.54
N CYS A 238 20.80 8.64 20.12
CA CYS A 238 20.38 7.41 20.79
C CYS A 238 20.49 6.19 19.86
N GLY A 239 19.98 6.30 18.62
CA GLY A 239 20.09 5.25 17.63
C GLY A 239 21.52 4.90 17.26
N GLY A 240 22.36 5.91 17.08
CA GLY A 240 23.80 5.73 16.81
C GLY A 240 24.54 5.03 17.94
N LEU A 241 24.30 5.43 19.19
CA LEU A 241 24.91 4.80 20.39
C LEU A 241 24.50 3.33 20.52
N VAL A 242 23.23 3.01 20.27
CA VAL A 242 22.74 1.62 20.23
C VAL A 242 23.45 0.82 19.14
N ALA A 243 23.60 1.38 17.93
CA ALA A 243 24.28 0.69 16.83
C ALA A 243 25.76 0.40 17.10
N LEU A 244 26.41 1.27 17.88
CA LEU A 244 27.78 1.06 18.35
C LEU A 244 27.88 0.08 19.54
N GLY A 245 26.79 -0.20 20.25
CA GLY A 245 26.81 -0.92 21.49
C GLY A 245 27.50 -0.13 22.63
N ASP A 246 27.32 1.19 22.66
CA ASP A 246 28.03 2.12 23.54
C ASP A 246 27.52 2.06 24.99
N ALA A 247 28.03 1.11 25.77
CA ALA A 247 27.62 0.93 27.16
C ALA A 247 27.98 2.14 28.06
N GLU A 248 28.95 2.96 27.70
CA GLU A 248 29.33 4.13 28.49
C GLU A 248 28.21 5.19 28.56
N SER A 249 27.38 5.25 27.56
CA SER A 249 26.22 6.18 27.51
C SER A 249 25.04 5.75 28.37
N ALA A 250 25.00 4.50 28.84
CA ALA A 250 23.82 3.91 29.50
C ALA A 250 23.36 4.75 30.72
N ALA A 251 24.27 5.19 31.57
CA ALA A 251 23.92 6.00 32.76
C ALA A 251 23.29 7.35 32.38
N ALA A 252 23.80 8.01 31.33
CA ALA A 252 23.26 9.29 30.85
C ALA A 252 21.85 9.09 30.22
N LEU A 253 21.66 8.01 29.46
CA LEU A 253 20.37 7.66 28.87
C LEU A 253 19.29 7.34 29.91
N LEU A 254 19.63 6.56 30.96
CA LEU A 254 18.73 6.28 32.08
C LEU A 254 18.38 7.55 32.85
N LYS A 255 19.35 8.43 33.07
CA LYS A 255 19.11 9.74 33.71
C LYS A 255 18.14 10.57 32.91
N LEU A 256 18.35 10.70 31.59
CA LEU A 256 17.48 11.47 30.71
C LEU A 256 16.07 10.86 30.65
N ALA A 257 15.95 9.54 30.57
CA ALA A 257 14.67 8.86 30.58
C ALA A 257 13.86 9.10 31.87
N GLY A 258 14.56 9.14 33.02
CA GLY A 258 13.96 9.36 34.34
C GLY A 258 13.66 10.82 34.70
N ASP A 259 14.20 11.79 33.95
CA ASP A 259 14.05 13.20 34.22
C ASP A 259 12.68 13.73 33.77
N SER A 260 11.76 13.93 34.73
CA SER A 260 10.42 14.41 34.44
C SER A 260 10.36 15.87 33.92
N THR A 261 11.44 16.61 33.98
CA THR A 261 11.54 18.01 33.50
C THR A 261 12.04 18.09 32.06
N ALA A 262 12.65 17.01 31.54
CA ALA A 262 13.15 16.96 30.18
C ALA A 262 12.00 16.74 29.17
N ASP A 263 12.27 17.12 27.91
CA ASP A 263 11.34 16.92 26.80
C ASP A 263 10.92 15.45 26.66
N TYR A 264 9.62 15.22 26.51
CA TYR A 264 9.03 13.88 26.47
C TYR A 264 9.62 13.00 25.35
N LEU A 265 9.85 13.56 24.16
CA LEU A 265 10.37 12.79 23.01
C LEU A 265 11.85 12.42 23.21
N LYS A 266 12.63 13.31 23.83
CA LYS A 266 14.01 12.98 24.21
C LYS A 266 14.04 11.82 25.21
N ARG A 267 13.17 11.87 26.21
CA ARG A 267 13.04 10.83 27.24
C ARG A 267 12.66 9.47 26.63
N MET A 268 11.68 9.46 25.70
CA MET A 268 11.27 8.24 25.00
C MET A 268 12.42 7.62 24.21
N SER A 269 13.17 8.44 23.47
CA SER A 269 14.33 7.97 22.69
C SER A 269 15.44 7.42 23.60
N ALA A 270 15.70 8.12 24.70
CA ALA A 270 16.68 7.66 25.69
C ALA A 270 16.24 6.36 26.40
N ALA A 271 14.96 6.22 26.72
CA ALA A 271 14.40 5.01 27.32
C ALA A 271 14.56 3.78 26.42
N ALA A 272 14.21 3.91 25.13
CA ALA A 272 14.37 2.83 24.17
C ALA A 272 15.85 2.45 23.96
N ALA A 273 16.76 3.43 23.93
CA ALA A 273 18.21 3.16 23.83
C ALA A 273 18.76 2.49 25.10
N ALA A 274 18.35 2.97 26.28
CA ALA A 274 18.74 2.39 27.55
C ALA A 274 18.26 0.95 27.70
N ALA A 275 17.07 0.63 27.20
CA ALA A 275 16.52 -0.74 27.19
C ALA A 275 17.46 -1.74 26.50
N VAL A 276 18.17 -1.31 25.47
CA VAL A 276 19.13 -2.14 24.73
C VAL A 276 20.50 -2.17 25.41
N LEU A 277 20.99 -1.01 25.86
CA LEU A 277 22.36 -0.86 26.38
C LEU A 277 22.51 -1.24 27.85
N ALA A 278 21.45 -1.12 28.65
CA ALA A 278 21.44 -1.45 30.09
C ALA A 278 20.10 -2.11 30.49
N PRO A 279 19.81 -3.33 30.03
CA PRO A 279 18.50 -3.97 30.21
C PRO A 279 18.02 -4.06 31.67
N ALA A 280 18.86 -4.50 32.57
CA ALA A 280 18.53 -4.68 34.00
C ALA A 280 18.18 -3.36 34.69
N ASP A 281 19.00 -2.33 34.49
CA ASP A 281 18.79 -0.99 35.08
C ASP A 281 17.53 -0.33 34.46
N SER A 282 17.25 -0.58 33.17
CA SER A 282 16.06 -0.10 32.50
C SER A 282 14.80 -0.70 33.11
N VAL A 283 14.77 -2.01 33.40
CA VAL A 283 13.65 -2.65 34.12
C VAL A 283 13.47 -2.04 35.51
N ALA A 284 14.55 -1.80 36.24
CA ALA A 284 14.47 -1.18 37.56
C ALA A 284 13.86 0.22 37.53
N LEU A 285 14.23 1.04 36.55
CA LEU A 285 13.64 2.36 36.32
C LEU A 285 12.16 2.24 35.85
N ALA A 286 11.85 1.31 34.96
CA ALA A 286 10.49 1.07 34.49
C ALA A 286 9.51 0.75 35.61
N VAL A 287 9.91 -0.08 36.61
CA VAL A 287 9.11 -0.39 37.81
C VAL A 287 8.74 0.88 38.61
N ILE A 288 9.65 1.85 38.66
CA ILE A 288 9.40 3.12 39.35
C ILE A 288 8.42 3.98 38.54
N LEU A 289 8.63 4.11 37.24
CA LEU A 289 7.82 4.96 36.36
C LEU A 289 6.42 4.39 36.14
N ALA A 290 6.26 3.08 36.11
CA ALA A 290 4.96 2.41 35.96
C ALA A 290 3.93 2.79 37.05
N LYS A 291 4.39 3.27 38.21
CA LYS A 291 3.54 3.70 39.33
C LYS A 291 3.11 5.19 39.23
N ARG A 292 3.57 5.89 38.21
CA ARG A 292 3.32 7.34 38.05
C ARG A 292 2.18 7.62 37.06
N ALA A 293 2.03 8.89 36.63
CA ALA A 293 1.04 9.31 35.65
C ALA A 293 1.29 8.69 34.25
N GLU A 294 0.33 8.84 33.34
CA GLU A 294 0.34 8.24 31.99
C GLU A 294 1.63 8.48 31.20
N PRO A 295 2.18 9.70 31.08
CA PRO A 295 3.43 9.91 30.32
C PRO A 295 4.59 9.09 30.84
N GLU A 296 4.70 8.96 32.16
CA GLU A 296 5.74 8.17 32.81
C GLU A 296 5.58 6.67 32.54
N ARG A 297 4.35 6.17 32.51
CA ARG A 297 4.06 4.78 32.18
C ARG A 297 4.40 4.44 30.73
N LEU A 298 4.20 5.37 29.78
CA LEU A 298 4.64 5.18 28.41
C LEU A 298 6.17 5.09 28.29
N ILE A 299 6.91 5.91 29.06
CA ILE A 299 8.37 5.79 29.14
C ILE A 299 8.75 4.47 29.78
N ALA A 300 8.00 3.99 30.80
CA ALA A 300 8.22 2.67 31.38
C ALA A 300 8.08 1.57 30.32
N VAL A 301 7.09 1.62 29.44
CA VAL A 301 6.94 0.67 28.34
C VAL A 301 8.16 0.71 27.41
N ALA A 302 8.67 1.89 27.06
CA ALA A 302 9.86 2.03 26.21
C ALA A 302 11.14 1.46 26.87
N LEU A 303 11.29 1.58 28.19
CA LEU A 303 12.38 0.97 28.96
C LEU A 303 12.32 -0.57 29.00
N LEU A 304 11.18 -1.16 28.64
CA LEU A 304 10.98 -2.61 28.59
C LEU A 304 11.23 -3.20 27.20
N GLU A 305 11.71 -2.43 26.24
CA GLU A 305 12.11 -2.92 24.90
C GLU A 305 13.35 -3.84 24.97
N ASN A 306 13.40 -4.70 25.96
CA ASN A 306 14.40 -5.74 26.16
C ASN A 306 13.67 -7.08 26.43
N ARG A 307 14.38 -8.20 26.33
CA ARG A 307 13.79 -9.53 26.54
C ARG A 307 13.94 -10.06 27.98
N GLU A 308 14.15 -9.16 28.95
CA GLU A 308 14.28 -9.54 30.35
C GLU A 308 12.94 -10.05 30.89
N ALA A 309 12.93 -11.23 31.52
CA ALA A 309 11.71 -11.88 31.99
C ALA A 309 10.90 -11.00 32.97
N ALA A 310 11.58 -10.29 33.89
CA ALA A 310 10.92 -9.36 34.80
C ALA A 310 10.29 -8.16 34.06
N GLY A 311 10.93 -7.69 33.00
CA GLY A 311 10.41 -6.63 32.12
C GLY A 311 9.16 -7.08 31.39
N LEU A 312 9.15 -8.31 30.84
CA LEU A 312 7.98 -8.87 30.15
C LEU A 312 6.76 -9.03 31.07
N GLN A 313 6.97 -9.46 32.33
CA GLN A 313 5.88 -9.53 33.30
C GLN A 313 5.27 -8.14 33.59
N LEU A 314 6.11 -7.12 33.76
CA LEU A 314 5.63 -5.74 33.92
C LEU A 314 4.92 -5.23 32.67
N ALA A 315 5.40 -5.56 31.47
CA ALA A 315 4.73 -5.21 30.22
C ALA A 315 3.33 -5.85 30.10
N VAL A 316 3.17 -7.11 30.54
CA VAL A 316 1.85 -7.78 30.62
C VAL A 316 0.91 -7.09 31.62
N GLN A 317 1.43 -6.58 32.73
CA GLN A 317 0.63 -5.76 33.66
C GLN A 317 0.20 -4.45 33.02
N LEU A 318 1.11 -3.74 32.34
CA LEU A 318 0.83 -2.49 31.63
C LEU A 318 -0.11 -2.71 30.42
N ALA A 319 -0.16 -3.91 29.84
CA ALA A 319 -1.12 -4.27 28.80
C ALA A 319 -2.58 -4.25 29.32
N GLN A 320 -2.80 -4.24 30.61
CA GLN A 320 -4.10 -4.11 31.28
C GLN A 320 -4.32 -2.70 31.88
N ASP A 321 -3.49 -1.73 31.50
CA ASP A 321 -3.60 -0.37 32.01
C ASP A 321 -4.93 0.29 31.58
N SER A 322 -5.48 1.09 32.47
CA SER A 322 -6.73 1.83 32.23
C SER A 322 -6.64 2.91 31.13
N ARG A 323 -5.41 3.28 30.75
CA ARG A 323 -5.12 4.24 29.68
C ARG A 323 -4.80 3.49 28.39
N ASP A 324 -5.59 3.74 27.35
CA ASP A 324 -5.50 3.03 26.08
C ASP A 324 -4.11 3.15 25.44
N ALA A 325 -3.47 4.32 25.51
CA ALA A 325 -2.15 4.53 24.94
C ALA A 325 -1.10 3.63 25.61
N VAL A 326 -1.15 3.49 26.95
CA VAL A 326 -0.24 2.61 27.70
C VAL A 326 -0.52 1.14 27.40
N ALA A 327 -1.78 0.75 27.47
CA ALA A 327 -2.20 -0.61 27.16
C ALA A 327 -1.79 -1.01 25.73
N SER A 328 -2.08 -0.15 24.74
CA SER A 328 -1.75 -0.40 23.33
C SER A 328 -0.24 -0.55 23.11
N ALA A 329 0.58 0.35 23.67
CA ALA A 329 2.02 0.25 23.58
C ALA A 329 2.55 -1.05 24.21
N ALA A 330 2.02 -1.42 25.37
CA ALA A 330 2.41 -2.64 26.07
C ALA A 330 1.97 -3.90 25.33
N TRP A 331 0.73 -3.94 24.76
CA TRP A 331 0.29 -5.03 23.89
C TRP A 331 1.23 -5.25 22.71
N GLN A 332 1.61 -4.18 22.02
CA GLN A 332 2.53 -4.26 20.89
C GLN A 332 3.94 -4.73 21.32
N LEU A 333 4.43 -4.25 22.46
CA LEU A 333 5.71 -4.69 23.00
C LEU A 333 5.71 -6.20 23.29
N VAL A 334 4.73 -6.70 24.05
CA VAL A 334 4.63 -8.13 24.40
C VAL A 334 4.45 -8.98 23.15
N TYR A 335 3.62 -8.53 22.20
CA TYR A 335 3.43 -9.23 20.91
C TYR A 335 4.75 -9.43 20.15
N ARG A 336 5.59 -8.39 20.06
CA ARG A 336 6.88 -8.48 19.37
C ARG A 336 7.88 -9.38 20.08
N GLN A 337 7.84 -9.45 21.40
CA GLN A 337 8.84 -10.15 22.19
C GLN A 337 8.44 -11.58 22.57
N GLN A 338 7.22 -11.77 23.04
CA GLN A 338 6.72 -13.07 23.49
C GLN A 338 5.18 -13.10 23.46
N LEU A 339 4.62 -13.34 22.28
CA LEU A 339 3.17 -13.28 22.04
C LEU A 339 2.33 -14.22 22.94
N ASP A 340 2.89 -15.35 23.38
CA ASP A 340 2.17 -16.32 24.21
C ASP A 340 1.72 -15.73 25.56
N LEU A 341 2.41 -14.72 26.06
CA LEU A 341 2.03 -14.01 27.29
C LEU A 341 0.73 -13.21 27.15
N LEU A 342 0.29 -12.92 25.92
CA LEU A 342 -0.98 -12.25 25.65
C LEU A 342 -2.17 -13.22 25.56
N GLN A 343 -1.96 -14.53 25.45
CA GLN A 343 -3.07 -15.49 25.33
C GLN A 343 -4.10 -15.37 26.47
N PRO A 344 -3.71 -15.22 27.75
CA PRO A 344 -4.67 -15.03 28.84
C PRO A 344 -5.52 -13.75 28.73
N LEU A 345 -5.02 -12.75 27.97
CA LEU A 345 -5.65 -11.43 27.80
C LEU A 345 -6.54 -11.35 26.54
N LEU A 346 -6.60 -12.40 25.71
CA LEU A 346 -7.31 -12.37 24.43
C LEU A 346 -8.80 -12.05 24.58
N ALA A 347 -9.47 -12.57 25.60
CA ALA A 347 -10.89 -12.30 25.82
C ALA A 347 -11.18 -10.81 26.01
N THR A 348 -10.31 -10.10 26.73
CA THR A 348 -10.39 -8.64 26.92
C THR A 348 -9.87 -7.88 25.70
N GLY A 349 -8.77 -8.35 25.10
CA GLY A 349 -8.12 -7.70 23.96
C GLY A 349 -9.03 -7.61 22.74
N ARG A 350 -9.80 -8.67 22.43
CA ARG A 350 -10.70 -8.71 21.26
C ARG A 350 -11.90 -7.75 21.34
N THR A 351 -12.29 -7.35 22.55
CA THR A 351 -13.42 -6.43 22.79
C THR A 351 -12.95 -5.07 23.31
N HIS A 352 -11.65 -4.83 23.32
CA HIS A 352 -11.09 -3.58 23.80
C HIS A 352 -11.54 -2.41 22.92
N ARG A 353 -11.81 -1.25 23.52
CA ARG A 353 -12.24 -0.04 22.79
C ARG A 353 -11.18 0.48 21.79
N GLU A 354 -9.89 0.21 22.07
CA GLU A 354 -8.78 0.62 21.21
C GLU A 354 -8.56 -0.40 20.07
N ALA A 355 -8.72 0.06 18.83
CA ALA A 355 -8.63 -0.80 17.65
C ALA A 355 -7.28 -1.52 17.50
N TYR A 356 -6.18 -0.86 17.86
CA TYR A 356 -4.85 -1.48 17.75
C TYR A 356 -4.65 -2.64 18.73
N ILE A 357 -5.30 -2.62 19.88
CA ILE A 357 -5.31 -3.77 20.79
C ILE A 357 -6.12 -4.90 20.17
N ARG A 358 -7.30 -4.62 19.58
CA ARG A 358 -8.09 -5.63 18.86
C ARG A 358 -7.32 -6.24 17.68
N ILE A 359 -6.59 -5.43 16.91
CA ILE A 359 -5.71 -5.91 15.83
C ILE A 359 -4.62 -6.84 16.37
N THR A 360 -3.96 -6.45 17.45
CA THR A 360 -2.91 -7.26 18.06
C THR A 360 -3.48 -8.55 18.63
N ALA A 361 -4.66 -8.50 19.26
CA ALA A 361 -5.38 -9.69 19.74
C ALA A 361 -5.72 -10.63 18.58
N ALA A 362 -6.22 -10.13 17.44
CA ALA A 362 -6.45 -10.94 16.24
C ALA A 362 -5.20 -11.71 15.82
N ARG A 363 -4.04 -11.06 15.83
CA ARG A 363 -2.77 -11.71 15.48
C ARG A 363 -2.32 -12.78 16.47
N VAL A 364 -2.50 -12.52 17.76
CA VAL A 364 -2.20 -13.52 18.80
C VAL A 364 -3.13 -14.74 18.66
N MET A 365 -4.37 -14.55 18.20
CA MET A 365 -5.32 -15.66 17.94
C MET A 365 -4.79 -16.65 16.89
N ARG A 366 -3.86 -16.26 16.02
CA ARG A 366 -3.24 -17.18 15.05
C ARG A 366 -2.56 -18.37 15.74
N ALA A 367 -2.06 -18.18 16.96
CA ALA A 367 -1.42 -19.24 17.76
C ALA A 367 -2.41 -20.15 18.52
N LEU A 368 -3.73 -19.83 18.48
CA LEU A 368 -4.75 -20.65 19.16
C LEU A 368 -5.11 -21.91 18.37
N PRO A 369 -5.72 -22.92 19.05
CA PRO A 369 -6.32 -24.06 18.40
C PRO A 369 -7.36 -23.64 17.35
N ASP A 370 -7.45 -24.39 16.25
CA ASP A 370 -8.23 -24.06 15.06
C ASP A 370 -9.71 -23.75 15.32
N ALA A 371 -10.35 -24.54 16.19
CA ALA A 371 -11.78 -24.40 16.47
C ALA A 371 -12.13 -23.05 17.13
N GLU A 372 -11.30 -22.57 18.05
CA GLU A 372 -11.51 -21.28 18.73
C GLU A 372 -11.13 -20.11 17.81
N ARG A 373 -9.98 -20.22 17.16
CA ARG A 373 -9.41 -19.21 16.28
C ARG A 373 -10.39 -18.78 15.20
N THR A 374 -10.96 -19.74 14.46
CA THR A 374 -11.83 -19.47 13.32
C THR A 374 -13.09 -18.73 13.76
N GLY A 375 -13.73 -19.16 14.86
CA GLY A 375 -14.92 -18.50 15.39
C GLY A 375 -14.66 -17.07 15.87
N TRP A 376 -13.54 -16.82 16.52
CA TRP A 376 -13.20 -15.49 17.02
C TRP A 376 -12.82 -14.52 15.89
N LEU A 377 -12.01 -14.96 14.92
CA LEU A 377 -11.68 -14.14 13.75
C LEU A 377 -12.93 -13.83 12.92
N HIS A 378 -13.85 -14.79 12.79
CA HIS A 378 -15.12 -14.55 12.10
C HIS A 378 -15.96 -13.47 12.81
N GLN A 379 -16.06 -13.47 14.15
CA GLN A 379 -16.75 -12.40 14.88
C GLN A 379 -16.12 -11.02 14.64
N MET A 380 -14.79 -10.95 14.45
CA MET A 380 -14.09 -9.69 14.18
C MET A 380 -14.33 -9.15 12.75
N LEU A 381 -14.96 -9.91 11.86
CA LEU A 381 -15.42 -9.38 10.57
C LEU A 381 -16.50 -8.32 10.71
N SER A 382 -17.21 -8.30 11.85
CA SER A 382 -18.25 -7.31 12.21
C SER A 382 -17.72 -6.14 13.04
N ASP A 383 -16.40 -6.03 13.22
CA ASP A 383 -15.80 -4.94 13.99
C ASP A 383 -16.13 -3.56 13.39
N GLU A 384 -16.35 -2.57 14.24
CA GLU A 384 -16.60 -1.20 13.80
C GLU A 384 -15.42 -0.59 13.03
N HIS A 385 -14.19 -1.01 13.35
CA HIS A 385 -12.97 -0.46 12.76
C HIS A 385 -12.49 -1.26 11.55
N LEU A 386 -12.36 -0.59 10.39
CA LEU A 386 -12.02 -1.21 9.11
C LEU A 386 -10.73 -2.05 9.14
N LEU A 387 -9.67 -1.56 9.81
CA LEU A 387 -8.40 -2.29 9.88
C LEU A 387 -8.53 -3.61 10.64
N VAL A 388 -9.36 -3.65 11.69
CA VAL A 388 -9.63 -4.89 12.44
C VAL A 388 -10.29 -5.91 11.53
N ARG A 389 -11.33 -5.50 10.79
CA ARG A 389 -12.03 -6.38 9.82
C ARG A 389 -11.07 -6.91 8.76
N ASN A 390 -10.22 -6.03 8.20
CA ASN A 390 -9.27 -6.43 7.16
C ASN A 390 -8.24 -7.44 7.66
N VAL A 391 -7.71 -7.23 8.87
CA VAL A 391 -6.76 -8.17 9.49
C VAL A 391 -7.44 -9.51 9.75
N ALA A 392 -8.64 -9.51 10.33
CA ALA A 392 -9.37 -10.73 10.61
C ALA A 392 -9.67 -11.53 9.32
N ARG A 393 -10.15 -10.84 8.26
CA ARG A 393 -10.39 -11.48 6.96
C ARG A 393 -9.12 -12.03 6.33
N GLY A 394 -8.02 -11.25 6.34
CA GLY A 394 -6.73 -11.71 5.79
C GLY A 394 -6.25 -12.98 6.50
N MET A 395 -6.34 -13.02 7.82
CA MET A 395 -5.95 -14.20 8.60
C MET A 395 -6.85 -15.41 8.35
N LEU A 396 -8.17 -15.21 8.21
CA LEU A 396 -9.08 -16.30 7.82
C LEU A 396 -8.73 -16.84 6.44
N TYR A 397 -8.42 -15.97 5.49
CA TYR A 397 -7.99 -16.37 4.14
C TYR A 397 -6.70 -17.19 4.16
N GLU A 398 -5.67 -16.75 4.90
CA GLU A 398 -4.40 -17.47 5.06
C GLU A 398 -4.62 -18.87 5.68
N VAL A 399 -5.37 -18.94 6.78
CA VAL A 399 -5.68 -20.20 7.47
C VAL A 399 -6.44 -21.17 6.56
N ALA A 400 -7.37 -20.66 5.75
CA ALA A 400 -8.09 -21.49 4.77
C ALA A 400 -7.17 -22.05 3.68
N GLY A 401 -6.11 -21.32 3.33
CA GLY A 401 -5.09 -21.78 2.38
C GLY A 401 -4.19 -22.88 2.96
N GLU A 402 -3.92 -22.83 4.25
CA GLU A 402 -3.09 -23.81 4.95
C GLU A 402 -3.85 -25.13 5.26
N GLN A 403 -5.16 -25.04 5.52
CA GLN A 403 -5.96 -26.15 6.03
C GLN A 403 -7.33 -26.27 5.33
N PRO A 404 -7.50 -27.20 4.37
CA PRO A 404 -8.75 -27.36 3.61
C PRO A 404 -10.01 -27.61 4.48
N ALA A 405 -9.87 -28.32 5.60
CA ALA A 405 -11.00 -28.57 6.51
C ALA A 405 -11.52 -27.28 7.14
N LEU A 406 -10.64 -26.34 7.48
CA LEU A 406 -11.01 -25.03 8.02
C LEU A 406 -11.64 -24.13 6.95
N LYS A 407 -11.24 -24.28 5.67
CA LYS A 407 -11.86 -23.57 4.56
C LYS A 407 -13.37 -23.80 4.50
N GLU A 408 -13.82 -25.06 4.59
CA GLU A 408 -15.25 -25.39 4.57
C GLU A 408 -16.00 -24.84 5.80
N GLN A 409 -15.37 -24.87 6.97
CA GLN A 409 -15.91 -24.25 8.17
C GLN A 409 -16.09 -22.72 8.00
N MET A 410 -15.08 -22.03 7.45
CA MET A 410 -15.14 -20.59 7.21
C MET A 410 -16.22 -20.24 6.18
N ILE A 411 -16.33 -21.02 5.11
CA ILE A 411 -17.39 -20.86 4.11
C ILE A 411 -18.78 -20.98 4.79
N SER A 412 -18.97 -21.98 5.63
CA SER A 412 -20.22 -22.17 6.36
C SER A 412 -20.55 -21.02 7.32
N LEU A 413 -19.56 -20.53 8.07
CA LEU A 413 -19.72 -19.37 8.96
C LEU A 413 -20.10 -18.10 8.17
N CYS A 414 -19.40 -17.81 7.07
CA CYS A 414 -19.70 -16.67 6.22
C CYS A 414 -21.10 -16.77 5.60
N ALA A 415 -21.48 -17.96 5.12
CA ALA A 415 -22.82 -18.20 4.57
C ALA A 415 -23.93 -17.90 5.58
N GLY A 416 -23.74 -18.33 6.84
CA GLY A 416 -24.68 -18.04 7.92
C GLY A 416 -24.87 -16.54 8.21
N SER A 417 -23.89 -15.71 7.85
CA SER A 417 -23.94 -14.26 8.04
C SER A 417 -24.66 -13.52 6.91
N LEU A 418 -24.91 -14.15 5.74
CA LEU A 418 -25.52 -13.51 4.57
C LEU A 418 -27.04 -13.37 4.74
N GLN A 419 -27.47 -12.60 5.73
CA GLN A 419 -28.89 -12.40 6.05
C GLN A 419 -29.34 -10.99 5.63
N PRO A 420 -30.26 -10.84 4.63
CA PRO A 420 -30.71 -9.53 4.15
C PRO A 420 -31.37 -8.64 5.21
N ALA A 421 -31.93 -9.24 6.26
CA ALA A 421 -32.56 -8.53 7.37
C ALA A 421 -31.56 -8.11 8.47
N SER A 422 -30.32 -8.59 8.43
CA SER A 422 -29.31 -8.26 9.42
C SER A 422 -28.91 -6.78 9.33
N GLN A 423 -28.62 -6.16 10.47
CA GLN A 423 -28.06 -4.80 10.55
C GLN A 423 -26.52 -4.80 10.53
N ASP A 424 -25.89 -5.96 10.61
CA ASP A 424 -24.44 -6.13 10.56
C ASP A 424 -23.94 -6.10 9.12
N TRP A 425 -23.98 -4.93 8.51
CA TRP A 425 -23.51 -4.74 7.13
C TRP A 425 -22.00 -4.98 6.99
N GLN A 426 -21.21 -4.68 8.04
CA GLN A 426 -19.77 -4.88 8.05
C GLN A 426 -19.42 -6.36 7.92
N GLY A 427 -20.00 -7.19 8.76
CA GLY A 427 -19.82 -8.65 8.71
C GLY A 427 -20.29 -9.24 7.39
N ILE A 428 -21.44 -8.82 6.88
CA ILE A 428 -21.96 -9.28 5.58
C ILE A 428 -20.98 -8.93 4.45
N GLU A 429 -20.53 -7.68 4.37
CA GLU A 429 -19.58 -7.22 3.33
C GLU A 429 -18.29 -8.02 3.38
N GLN A 430 -17.70 -8.20 4.58
CA GLN A 430 -16.47 -8.98 4.75
C GLN A 430 -16.66 -10.46 4.39
N CYS A 431 -17.79 -11.04 4.72
CA CYS A 431 -18.13 -12.41 4.36
C CYS A 431 -18.27 -12.58 2.84
N LEU A 432 -18.95 -11.66 2.14
CA LEU A 432 -19.05 -11.68 0.68
C LEU A 432 -17.66 -11.63 0.03
N VAL A 433 -16.79 -10.73 0.48
CA VAL A 433 -15.42 -10.62 -0.04
C VAL A 433 -14.61 -11.88 0.26
N LEU A 434 -14.69 -12.43 1.47
CA LEU A 434 -13.98 -13.65 1.84
C LEU A 434 -14.47 -14.86 1.03
N LEU A 435 -15.77 -15.02 0.82
CA LEU A 435 -16.33 -16.08 -0.04
C LEU A 435 -15.80 -16.00 -1.47
N GLY A 436 -15.70 -14.79 -2.04
CA GLY A 436 -15.09 -14.56 -3.34
C GLY A 436 -13.62 -14.97 -3.37
N GLN A 437 -12.83 -14.58 -2.37
CA GLN A 437 -11.42 -14.94 -2.23
C GLN A 437 -11.23 -16.46 -2.07
N LEU A 438 -12.07 -17.11 -1.28
CA LEU A 438 -12.06 -18.56 -1.07
C LEU A 438 -12.58 -19.37 -2.27
N ARG A 439 -13.08 -18.70 -3.30
CA ARG A 439 -13.71 -19.32 -4.47
C ARG A 439 -14.91 -20.21 -4.11
N ALA A 440 -15.76 -19.74 -3.23
CA ALA A 440 -16.96 -20.43 -2.82
C ALA A 440 -18.13 -20.10 -3.76
N ALA A 441 -18.32 -20.94 -4.77
CA ALA A 441 -19.29 -20.69 -5.86
C ALA A 441 -20.78 -20.91 -5.49
N ALA A 442 -21.09 -21.50 -4.33
CA ALA A 442 -22.43 -21.99 -4.01
C ALA A 442 -23.42 -20.93 -3.49
N PHE A 443 -23.04 -19.63 -3.42
CA PHE A 443 -23.81 -18.61 -2.69
C PHE A 443 -24.40 -17.52 -3.57
N SER A 444 -24.63 -17.81 -4.86
CA SER A 444 -25.18 -16.85 -5.81
C SER A 444 -26.62 -16.43 -5.46
N ALA A 445 -27.43 -17.32 -4.89
CA ALA A 445 -28.82 -17.00 -4.50
C ALA A 445 -28.86 -16.04 -3.30
N GLU A 446 -28.04 -16.28 -2.28
CA GLU A 446 -27.89 -15.42 -1.11
C GLU A 446 -27.35 -14.03 -1.54
N ALA A 447 -26.38 -14.00 -2.45
CA ALA A 447 -25.85 -12.75 -2.98
C ALA A 447 -26.91 -11.95 -3.77
N VAL A 448 -27.78 -12.61 -4.56
CA VAL A 448 -28.89 -11.93 -5.24
C VAL A 448 -29.86 -11.28 -4.25
N ALA A 449 -30.14 -11.92 -3.13
CA ALA A 449 -31.01 -11.34 -2.09
C ALA A 449 -30.40 -10.06 -1.46
N LEU A 450 -29.08 -9.88 -1.55
CA LEU A 450 -28.34 -8.72 -1.02
C LEU A 450 -28.15 -7.59 -2.04
N LEU A 451 -28.54 -7.76 -3.32
CA LEU A 451 -28.38 -6.73 -4.36
C LEU A 451 -29.15 -5.43 -4.11
N ASN A 452 -30.15 -5.47 -3.24
CA ASN A 452 -30.92 -4.30 -2.85
C ASN A 452 -30.68 -3.89 -1.38
N TYR A 453 -29.64 -4.43 -0.75
CA TYR A 453 -29.28 -4.06 0.60
C TYR A 453 -29.03 -2.53 0.71
N PRO A 454 -29.39 -1.87 1.84
CA PRO A 454 -29.31 -0.41 1.96
C PRO A 454 -27.89 0.18 1.87
N ARG A 455 -26.84 -0.61 2.17
CA ARG A 455 -25.44 -0.15 2.14
C ARG A 455 -24.78 -0.51 0.81
N ASN A 456 -24.07 0.47 0.23
CA ASN A 456 -23.34 0.31 -1.03
C ASN A 456 -22.29 -0.80 -0.96
N GLU A 457 -21.58 -0.90 0.15
CA GLU A 457 -20.54 -1.88 0.39
C GLU A 457 -21.07 -3.31 0.22
N VAL A 458 -22.22 -3.61 0.80
CA VAL A 458 -22.86 -4.93 0.70
C VAL A 458 -23.40 -5.15 -0.71
N MET A 459 -24.15 -4.18 -1.23
CA MET A 459 -24.81 -4.27 -2.55
C MET A 459 -23.81 -4.52 -3.69
N VAL A 460 -22.69 -3.78 -3.67
CA VAL A 460 -21.65 -3.89 -4.71
C VAL A 460 -20.84 -5.18 -4.54
N SER A 461 -20.48 -5.55 -3.29
CA SER A 461 -19.76 -6.81 -3.01
C SER A 461 -20.60 -8.04 -3.36
N ALA A 462 -21.93 -7.98 -3.20
CA ALA A 462 -22.83 -9.04 -3.63
C ALA A 462 -22.84 -9.18 -5.18
N ALA A 463 -22.92 -8.07 -5.89
CA ALA A 463 -22.84 -8.08 -7.36
C ALA A 463 -21.47 -8.60 -7.85
N TRP A 464 -20.39 -8.24 -7.16
CA TRP A 464 -19.05 -8.75 -7.42
C TRP A 464 -18.96 -10.27 -7.21
N LEU A 465 -19.51 -10.81 -6.12
CA LEU A 465 -19.50 -12.25 -5.87
C LEU A 465 -20.26 -13.01 -6.96
N ILE A 466 -21.42 -12.50 -7.40
CA ILE A 466 -22.24 -13.10 -8.46
C ILE A 466 -21.47 -13.17 -9.79
N HIS A 467 -20.76 -12.11 -10.17
CA HIS A 467 -20.04 -12.10 -11.45
C HIS A 467 -18.81 -13.02 -11.43
N LEU A 468 -18.18 -13.24 -10.25
CA LEU A 468 -17.07 -14.18 -10.13
C LEU A 468 -17.49 -15.64 -10.41
N PHE A 469 -18.72 -16.01 -10.02
CA PHE A 469 -19.24 -17.37 -10.12
C PHE A 469 -20.60 -17.37 -10.84
N PRO A 470 -20.61 -17.16 -12.16
CA PRO A 470 -21.84 -17.10 -12.92
C PRO A 470 -22.64 -18.41 -12.80
N ASP A 471 -23.85 -18.32 -12.26
CA ASP A 471 -24.79 -19.42 -12.06
C ASP A 471 -26.09 -19.13 -12.79
N VAL A 472 -26.51 -20.06 -13.67
CA VAL A 472 -27.71 -19.92 -14.47
C VAL A 472 -29.00 -19.85 -13.63
N SER A 473 -29.01 -20.45 -12.45
CA SER A 473 -30.19 -20.50 -11.56
C SER A 473 -30.62 -19.10 -11.07
N VAL A 474 -29.68 -18.13 -10.98
CA VAL A 474 -29.97 -16.77 -10.52
C VAL A 474 -30.14 -15.76 -11.65
N ARG A 475 -30.11 -16.21 -12.93
CA ARG A 475 -30.15 -15.34 -14.11
C ARG A 475 -31.30 -14.33 -14.09
N SER A 476 -32.51 -14.75 -13.77
CA SER A 476 -33.70 -13.86 -13.77
C SER A 476 -33.60 -12.78 -12.68
N GLY A 477 -33.12 -13.14 -11.49
CA GLY A 477 -32.91 -12.19 -10.39
C GLY A 477 -31.83 -11.15 -10.71
N VAL A 478 -30.73 -11.58 -11.33
CA VAL A 478 -29.65 -10.68 -11.76
C VAL A 478 -30.10 -9.74 -12.87
N LEU A 479 -30.84 -10.25 -13.88
CA LEU A 479 -31.40 -9.42 -14.93
C LEU A 479 -32.34 -8.35 -14.36
N GLN A 480 -33.25 -8.74 -13.48
CA GLN A 480 -34.17 -7.79 -12.84
C GLN A 480 -33.42 -6.72 -12.05
N ALA A 481 -32.44 -7.12 -11.25
CA ALA A 481 -31.63 -6.19 -10.47
C ALA A 481 -30.83 -5.20 -11.35
N ALA A 482 -30.34 -5.64 -12.52
CA ALA A 482 -29.66 -4.76 -13.46
C ALA A 482 -30.61 -3.75 -14.12
N LEU A 483 -31.83 -4.17 -14.46
CA LEU A 483 -32.89 -3.31 -15.03
C LEU A 483 -33.41 -2.30 -14.00
N ASP A 484 -33.57 -2.72 -12.75
CA ASP A 484 -33.98 -1.81 -11.67
C ASP A 484 -32.88 -0.78 -11.35
N ALA A 485 -31.61 -1.19 -11.33
CA ALA A 485 -30.49 -0.27 -11.16
C ALA A 485 -30.46 0.81 -12.26
N GLU A 486 -30.87 0.49 -13.50
CA GLU A 486 -30.99 1.47 -14.58
C GLU A 486 -32.03 2.55 -14.27
N LYS A 487 -33.16 2.20 -13.68
CA LYS A 487 -34.19 3.16 -13.26
C LYS A 487 -33.72 4.04 -12.13
N TRP A 488 -33.06 3.47 -11.14
CA TRP A 488 -32.61 4.16 -9.94
C TRP A 488 -31.47 5.16 -10.19
N LEU A 489 -30.67 4.97 -11.23
CA LEU A 489 -29.67 5.94 -11.65
C LEU A 489 -30.25 7.33 -12.01
N TYR A 490 -31.51 7.37 -12.38
CA TYR A 490 -32.23 8.60 -12.70
C TYR A 490 -33.15 9.10 -11.55
N ASP A 491 -33.23 8.34 -10.46
CA ASP A 491 -34.01 8.72 -9.27
C ASP A 491 -33.19 9.61 -8.33
N PRO A 492 -33.60 10.86 -8.07
CA PRO A 492 -32.91 11.74 -7.13
C PRO A 492 -32.80 11.17 -5.71
N ALA A 493 -33.75 10.32 -5.27
CA ALA A 493 -33.73 9.69 -3.94
C ALA A 493 -32.64 8.61 -3.81
N GLU A 494 -32.23 8.01 -4.93
CA GLU A 494 -31.21 6.96 -4.99
C GLU A 494 -29.84 7.49 -5.44
N ARG A 495 -29.68 8.82 -5.59
CA ARG A 495 -28.49 9.44 -6.19
C ARG A 495 -27.18 9.13 -5.47
N GLU A 496 -27.22 8.93 -4.15
CA GLU A 496 -26.04 8.64 -3.33
C GLU A 496 -25.67 7.15 -3.31
N ARG A 497 -26.47 6.31 -3.95
CA ARG A 497 -26.23 4.87 -4.03
C ARG A 497 -25.42 4.51 -5.28
N GLU A 498 -24.52 3.53 -5.10
CA GLU A 498 -23.59 3.10 -6.14
C GLU A 498 -24.21 2.07 -7.13
N HIS A 499 -25.41 2.40 -7.63
CA HIS A 499 -26.10 1.56 -8.61
C HIS A 499 -25.29 1.34 -9.90
N GLY A 500 -24.47 2.34 -10.27
CA GLY A 500 -23.57 2.23 -11.44
C GLY A 500 -22.49 1.16 -11.26
N MET A 501 -21.85 1.10 -10.08
CA MET A 501 -20.85 0.08 -9.75
C MET A 501 -21.48 -1.31 -9.67
N LYS A 502 -22.62 -1.44 -8.97
CA LYS A 502 -23.38 -2.68 -8.95
C LYS A 502 -23.67 -3.16 -10.37
N GLN A 503 -24.21 -2.27 -11.20
CA GLN A 503 -24.63 -2.61 -12.57
C GLN A 503 -23.43 -3.02 -13.44
N ALA A 504 -22.24 -2.46 -13.23
CA ALA A 504 -21.04 -2.89 -13.96
C ALA A 504 -20.78 -4.39 -13.78
N PHE A 505 -20.76 -4.89 -12.54
CA PHE A 505 -20.59 -6.32 -12.27
C PHE A 505 -21.74 -7.18 -12.81
N LEU A 506 -22.99 -6.69 -12.72
CA LEU A 506 -24.14 -7.42 -13.25
C LEU A 506 -24.10 -7.48 -14.79
N PHE A 507 -23.58 -6.46 -15.48
CA PHE A 507 -23.39 -6.49 -16.94
C PHE A 507 -22.33 -7.52 -17.35
N GLU A 508 -21.22 -7.64 -16.59
CA GLU A 508 -20.25 -8.70 -16.83
C GLU A 508 -20.89 -10.09 -16.69
N TYR A 509 -21.64 -10.33 -15.62
CA TYR A 509 -22.37 -11.59 -15.43
C TYR A 509 -23.33 -11.85 -16.62
N LEU A 510 -24.18 -10.87 -16.98
CA LEU A 510 -25.18 -11.02 -18.04
C LEU A 510 -24.52 -11.23 -19.41
N GLY A 511 -23.37 -10.61 -19.66
CA GLY A 511 -22.56 -10.86 -20.85
C GLY A 511 -22.05 -12.30 -20.90
N ILE A 512 -21.47 -12.80 -19.81
CA ILE A 512 -20.99 -14.20 -19.69
C ILE A 512 -22.13 -15.19 -19.93
N MET A 513 -23.31 -14.92 -19.35
CA MET A 513 -24.49 -15.77 -19.47
C MET A 513 -25.25 -15.59 -20.81
N ARG A 514 -24.76 -14.73 -21.71
CA ARG A 514 -25.36 -14.45 -23.02
C ARG A 514 -26.85 -14.05 -22.93
N VAL A 515 -27.20 -13.21 -21.95
CA VAL A 515 -28.56 -12.76 -21.67
C VAL A 515 -28.95 -11.65 -22.66
N LYS A 516 -29.65 -11.99 -23.73
CA LYS A 516 -30.02 -11.04 -24.80
C LYS A 516 -30.97 -9.94 -24.31
N GLU A 517 -31.79 -10.20 -23.33
CA GLU A 517 -32.80 -9.30 -22.78
C GLU A 517 -32.21 -8.01 -22.20
N ILE A 518 -30.90 -7.97 -21.89
CA ILE A 518 -30.20 -6.77 -21.38
C ILE A 518 -29.65 -5.87 -22.49
N GLU A 519 -29.67 -6.31 -23.76
CA GLU A 519 -28.98 -5.65 -24.87
C GLU A 519 -29.35 -4.17 -25.04
N GLU A 520 -30.63 -3.81 -24.97
CA GLU A 520 -31.06 -2.41 -25.07
C GLU A 520 -30.46 -1.53 -24.00
N THR A 521 -30.37 -2.03 -22.75
CA THR A 521 -29.78 -1.32 -21.62
C THR A 521 -28.27 -1.16 -21.78
N LEU A 522 -27.58 -2.18 -22.28
CA LEU A 522 -26.14 -2.08 -22.62
C LEU A 522 -25.92 -1.05 -23.73
N ALA A 523 -26.77 -1.07 -24.74
CA ALA A 523 -26.66 -0.17 -25.89
C ALA A 523 -26.87 1.32 -25.54
N LYS A 524 -27.61 1.64 -24.49
CA LYS A 524 -27.72 3.02 -23.97
C LYS A 524 -26.37 3.60 -23.54
N GLN A 525 -25.42 2.75 -23.16
CA GLN A 525 -24.10 3.16 -22.66
C GLN A 525 -23.14 3.70 -23.75
N PHE A 526 -23.53 3.62 -25.03
CA PHE A 526 -22.85 4.38 -26.10
C PHE A 526 -23.00 5.90 -25.92
N ASN A 527 -24.06 6.35 -25.27
CA ASN A 527 -24.25 7.76 -24.96
C ASN A 527 -23.39 8.19 -23.76
N LYS A 528 -22.50 9.16 -23.96
CA LYS A 528 -21.63 9.72 -22.92
C LYS A 528 -22.37 10.52 -21.84
N GLY A 529 -23.59 10.95 -22.11
CA GLY A 529 -24.43 11.69 -21.18
C GLY A 529 -25.21 10.82 -20.19
N VAL A 530 -25.11 9.50 -20.28
CA VAL A 530 -25.78 8.59 -19.34
C VAL A 530 -25.09 8.69 -17.97
N PRO A 531 -25.87 8.89 -16.87
CA PRO A 531 -25.30 8.94 -15.53
C PRO A 531 -24.67 7.61 -15.13
N GLY A 532 -23.72 7.66 -14.21
CA GLY A 532 -23.03 6.50 -13.67
C GLY A 532 -21.51 6.57 -13.83
N VAL A 533 -20.87 5.48 -13.45
CA VAL A 533 -19.41 5.36 -13.42
C VAL A 533 -18.84 4.84 -14.74
N LEU A 534 -17.55 5.05 -14.94
CA LEU A 534 -16.83 4.63 -16.15
C LEU A 534 -16.91 3.10 -16.35
N GLU A 535 -16.75 2.36 -15.28
CA GLU A 535 -16.74 0.89 -15.23
C GLU A 535 -18.01 0.29 -15.82
N ARG A 536 -19.16 0.91 -15.58
CA ARG A 536 -20.44 0.52 -16.16
C ARG A 536 -20.43 0.58 -17.69
N ARG A 537 -19.85 1.64 -18.27
CA ARG A 537 -19.73 1.79 -19.72
C ARG A 537 -18.76 0.76 -20.32
N VAL A 538 -17.62 0.54 -19.65
CA VAL A 538 -16.62 -0.46 -20.06
C VAL A 538 -17.23 -1.86 -20.03
N ALA A 539 -17.91 -2.23 -18.93
CA ALA A 539 -18.60 -3.52 -18.80
C ALA A 539 -19.68 -3.72 -19.89
N SER A 540 -20.39 -2.64 -20.25
CA SER A 540 -21.40 -2.72 -21.32
C SER A 540 -20.79 -3.05 -22.67
N MET A 541 -19.69 -2.41 -23.06
CA MET A 541 -19.03 -2.69 -24.33
C MET A 541 -18.48 -4.12 -24.35
N TRP A 542 -17.87 -4.54 -23.25
CA TRP A 542 -17.36 -5.91 -23.07
C TRP A 542 -18.49 -6.94 -23.14
N ALA A 543 -19.63 -6.71 -22.45
CA ALA A 543 -20.78 -7.60 -22.45
C ALA A 543 -21.43 -7.69 -23.85
N LEU A 544 -21.55 -6.57 -24.58
CA LEU A 544 -22.03 -6.58 -25.98
C LEU A 544 -21.14 -7.46 -26.85
N GLY A 545 -19.82 -7.39 -26.71
CA GLY A 545 -18.88 -8.28 -27.39
C GLY A 545 -19.18 -9.76 -27.14
N LEU A 546 -19.52 -10.12 -25.90
CA LEU A 546 -19.89 -11.47 -25.51
C LEU A 546 -21.26 -11.89 -26.04
N LEU A 547 -22.28 -11.00 -26.05
CA LEU A 547 -23.59 -11.30 -26.60
C LEU A 547 -23.55 -11.62 -28.11
N TYR A 548 -22.61 -11.00 -28.81
CA TYR A 548 -22.39 -11.16 -30.24
C TYR A 548 -21.13 -11.97 -30.58
N GLU A 549 -20.65 -12.79 -29.64
CA GLU A 549 -19.43 -13.59 -29.83
C GLU A 549 -19.55 -14.47 -31.10
N LYS A 550 -18.56 -14.33 -31.99
CA LYS A 550 -18.52 -15.04 -33.29
C LYS A 550 -19.73 -14.78 -34.23
N ASN A 551 -20.49 -13.74 -33.93
CA ASN A 551 -21.68 -13.36 -34.73
C ASN A 551 -21.65 -11.85 -34.99
N PRO A 552 -20.86 -11.37 -35.96
CA PRO A 552 -20.66 -9.94 -36.18
C PRO A 552 -21.97 -9.27 -36.63
N ASP A 553 -22.39 -8.23 -35.93
CA ASP A 553 -23.47 -7.33 -36.28
C ASP A 553 -22.90 -6.02 -36.83
N PRO A 554 -23.19 -5.64 -38.09
CA PRO A 554 -22.65 -4.44 -38.72
C PRO A 554 -23.09 -3.14 -38.05
N ALA A 555 -24.32 -3.07 -37.52
CA ALA A 555 -24.82 -1.86 -36.86
C ALA A 555 -24.14 -1.65 -35.51
N LEU A 556 -23.97 -2.72 -34.74
CA LEU A 556 -23.21 -2.67 -33.50
C LEU A 556 -21.73 -2.33 -33.76
N ALA A 557 -21.12 -2.96 -34.77
CA ALA A 557 -19.71 -2.67 -35.13
C ALA A 557 -19.52 -1.19 -35.47
N ALA A 558 -20.43 -0.58 -36.26
CA ALA A 558 -20.36 0.85 -36.57
C ALA A 558 -20.38 1.72 -35.29
N ARG A 559 -21.25 1.42 -34.34
CA ARG A 559 -21.32 2.16 -33.06
C ARG A 559 -20.03 1.99 -32.20
N LEU A 560 -19.43 0.81 -32.22
CA LEU A 560 -18.15 0.57 -31.57
C LEU A 560 -17.02 1.36 -32.25
N HIS A 561 -17.01 1.42 -33.60
CA HIS A 561 -16.07 2.25 -34.36
C HIS A 561 -16.16 3.72 -33.96
N ASP A 562 -17.37 4.29 -33.89
CA ASP A 562 -17.57 5.68 -33.46
C ASP A 562 -16.94 5.96 -32.09
N ARG A 563 -17.03 5.01 -31.15
CA ARG A 563 -16.41 5.19 -29.81
C ARG A 563 -14.89 5.07 -29.85
N ILE A 564 -14.33 4.17 -30.66
CA ILE A 564 -12.87 4.02 -30.81
C ILE A 564 -12.26 5.28 -31.43
N GLN A 565 -12.94 5.87 -32.42
CA GLN A 565 -12.46 7.05 -33.14
C GLN A 565 -12.73 8.39 -32.43
N ASP A 566 -13.52 8.42 -31.37
CA ASP A 566 -13.86 9.64 -30.64
C ASP A 566 -12.69 10.14 -29.76
N ARG A 567 -11.67 10.73 -30.41
CA ARG A 567 -10.44 11.23 -29.78
C ARG A 567 -10.39 12.75 -29.67
N ASN A 568 -10.96 13.44 -30.67
CA ASN A 568 -10.75 14.85 -30.94
C ASN A 568 -11.98 15.72 -30.64
N SER A 569 -13.04 15.12 -30.06
CA SER A 569 -14.21 15.90 -29.64
C SER A 569 -13.89 16.74 -28.40
N PRO A 570 -14.66 17.79 -28.07
CA PRO A 570 -14.48 18.55 -26.84
C PRO A 570 -14.54 17.70 -25.56
N ASN A 571 -15.18 16.52 -25.64
CA ASN A 571 -15.24 15.52 -24.59
C ASN A 571 -14.92 14.16 -25.20
N PRO A 572 -13.64 13.81 -25.42
CA PRO A 572 -13.24 12.57 -26.08
C PRO A 572 -13.61 11.35 -25.25
N GLU A 573 -13.78 10.22 -25.92
CA GLU A 573 -14.07 8.96 -25.23
C GLU A 573 -12.88 8.51 -24.40
N ARG A 574 -13.17 7.99 -23.21
CA ARG A 574 -12.15 7.49 -22.28
C ARG A 574 -11.48 6.21 -22.82
N PHE A 575 -10.15 6.10 -22.65
CA PHE A 575 -9.38 4.97 -23.19
C PHE A 575 -9.89 3.58 -22.74
N PRO A 576 -10.39 3.35 -21.50
CA PRO A 576 -10.89 2.03 -21.12
C PRO A 576 -12.13 1.61 -21.93
N VAL A 577 -13.02 2.56 -22.26
CA VAL A 577 -14.19 2.29 -23.12
C VAL A 577 -13.74 1.97 -24.54
N ARG A 578 -12.81 2.75 -25.11
CA ARG A 578 -12.25 2.53 -26.44
C ARG A 578 -11.56 1.16 -26.53
N ARG A 579 -10.82 0.76 -25.50
CA ARG A 579 -10.21 -0.57 -25.39
C ARG A 579 -11.25 -1.67 -25.35
N ALA A 580 -12.31 -1.52 -24.54
CA ALA A 580 -13.40 -2.49 -24.46
C ALA A 580 -14.14 -2.63 -25.82
N CYS A 581 -14.28 -1.54 -26.59
CA CYS A 581 -14.82 -1.59 -27.94
C CYS A 581 -13.95 -2.43 -28.89
N LEU A 582 -12.60 -2.28 -28.83
CA LEU A 582 -11.68 -3.13 -29.62
C LEU A 582 -11.83 -4.61 -29.25
N VAL A 583 -11.92 -4.89 -27.95
CA VAL A 583 -12.12 -6.26 -27.46
C VAL A 583 -13.46 -6.81 -27.94
N ALA A 584 -14.54 -6.02 -27.90
CA ALA A 584 -15.84 -6.43 -28.39
C ALA A 584 -15.82 -6.77 -29.89
N LEU A 585 -15.15 -5.95 -30.72
CA LEU A 585 -14.99 -6.23 -32.16
C LEU A 585 -14.23 -7.54 -32.40
N GLY A 586 -13.20 -7.81 -31.59
CA GLY A 586 -12.48 -9.09 -31.62
C GLY A 586 -13.37 -10.28 -31.25
N MET A 587 -14.13 -10.18 -30.15
CA MET A 587 -15.09 -11.22 -29.73
C MET A 587 -16.14 -11.51 -30.82
N MET A 588 -16.66 -10.47 -31.45
CA MET A 588 -17.61 -10.57 -32.57
C MET A 588 -16.99 -11.18 -33.82
N ARG A 589 -15.65 -11.20 -33.96
CA ARG A 589 -14.92 -11.56 -35.19
C ARG A 589 -15.32 -10.68 -36.38
N SER A 590 -15.47 -9.39 -36.18
CA SER A 590 -15.89 -8.43 -37.19
C SER A 590 -14.76 -8.14 -38.19
N THR A 591 -14.72 -8.89 -39.30
CA THR A 591 -13.72 -8.69 -40.37
C THR A 591 -13.85 -7.30 -41.03
N ALA A 592 -15.05 -6.71 -41.07
CA ALA A 592 -15.24 -5.32 -41.50
C ALA A 592 -14.53 -4.27 -40.61
N SER A 593 -14.11 -4.67 -39.39
CA SER A 593 -13.44 -3.80 -38.45
C SER A 593 -11.90 -3.84 -38.57
N GLN A 594 -11.34 -4.57 -39.53
CA GLN A 594 -9.88 -4.65 -39.74
C GLN A 594 -9.20 -3.29 -39.81
N PRO A 595 -9.72 -2.28 -40.60
CA PRO A 595 -9.05 -0.97 -40.67
C PRO A 595 -8.96 -0.26 -39.32
N ILE A 596 -10.03 -0.31 -38.50
CA ILE A 596 -10.08 0.35 -37.19
C ILE A 596 -9.14 -0.34 -36.17
N VAL A 597 -9.08 -1.67 -36.20
CA VAL A 597 -8.19 -2.44 -35.32
C VAL A 597 -6.72 -2.21 -35.70
N GLN A 598 -6.41 -2.15 -37.01
CA GLN A 598 -5.09 -1.83 -37.52
C GLN A 598 -4.67 -0.39 -37.14
N GLU A 599 -5.55 0.60 -37.36
CA GLU A 599 -5.31 1.98 -36.96
C GLU A 599 -5.02 2.08 -35.45
N ALA A 600 -5.81 1.41 -34.60
CA ALA A 600 -5.61 1.42 -33.15
C ALA A 600 -4.28 0.78 -32.71
N TRP A 601 -3.75 -0.16 -33.48
CA TRP A 601 -2.41 -0.73 -33.26
C TRP A 601 -1.30 0.25 -33.65
N GLU A 602 -1.46 0.97 -34.75
CA GLU A 602 -0.46 1.88 -35.32
C GLU A 602 -0.32 3.20 -34.56
N ILE A 603 -1.30 3.55 -33.73
CA ILE A 603 -1.25 4.75 -32.91
C ILE A 603 -0.04 4.69 -31.99
N ASP A 604 0.85 5.65 -32.15
CA ASP A 604 2.08 5.76 -31.36
C ASP A 604 1.86 6.54 -30.04
N ASP A 605 0.61 6.84 -29.67
CA ASP A 605 0.31 7.49 -28.41
C ASP A 605 0.32 6.47 -27.26
N VAL A 606 1.47 6.38 -26.62
CA VAL A 606 1.71 5.52 -25.45
C VAL A 606 0.78 5.85 -24.29
N SER A 607 0.16 7.06 -24.27
CA SER A 607 -0.79 7.46 -23.24
C SER A 607 -2.13 6.75 -23.38
N GLU A 608 -2.47 6.25 -24.57
CA GLU A 608 -3.79 5.73 -24.84
C GLU A 608 -4.01 4.25 -24.47
N ARG A 609 -2.98 3.49 -24.20
CA ARG A 609 -3.06 2.08 -23.78
C ARG A 609 -4.03 1.21 -24.59
N LEU A 610 -4.19 1.50 -25.89
CA LEU A 610 -5.07 0.78 -26.78
C LEU A 610 -4.40 -0.40 -27.48
N ARG A 611 -3.07 -0.36 -27.58
CA ARG A 611 -2.29 -1.38 -28.32
C ARG A 611 -2.55 -2.79 -27.84
N GLY A 612 -2.68 -2.99 -26.50
CA GLY A 612 -2.98 -4.31 -25.95
C GLY A 612 -4.30 -4.88 -26.48
N GLY A 613 -5.35 -4.07 -26.44
CA GLY A 613 -6.66 -4.45 -26.96
C GLY A 613 -6.66 -4.68 -28.48
N ALA A 614 -5.99 -3.79 -29.24
CA ALA A 614 -5.84 -3.94 -30.67
C ALA A 614 -5.07 -5.23 -31.04
N ARG A 615 -3.91 -5.46 -30.40
CA ARG A 615 -3.10 -6.68 -30.61
C ARG A 615 -3.90 -7.95 -30.37
N TRP A 616 -4.69 -7.96 -29.29
CA TRP A 616 -5.56 -9.11 -29.00
C TRP A 616 -6.65 -9.31 -30.06
N ALA A 617 -7.26 -8.22 -30.55
CA ALA A 617 -8.33 -8.29 -31.55
C ALA A 617 -7.83 -8.68 -32.95
N HIS A 618 -6.59 -8.36 -33.32
CA HIS A 618 -6.02 -8.56 -34.65
C HIS A 618 -6.30 -9.94 -35.26
N PRO A 619 -5.86 -11.07 -34.65
CA PRO A 619 -6.08 -12.39 -35.24
C PRO A 619 -7.57 -12.76 -35.29
N LEU A 620 -8.37 -12.20 -34.41
CA LEU A 620 -9.80 -12.50 -34.31
C LEU A 620 -10.60 -11.81 -35.42
N VAL A 621 -10.17 -10.66 -35.90
CA VAL A 621 -10.77 -9.98 -37.05
C VAL A 621 -10.14 -10.37 -38.39
N GLY A 622 -9.16 -11.32 -38.38
CA GLY A 622 -8.55 -11.85 -39.61
C GLY A 622 -7.28 -11.11 -40.05
N LEU A 623 -6.66 -10.32 -39.16
CA LEU A 623 -5.35 -9.71 -39.38
C LEU A 623 -4.21 -10.59 -38.82
N ALA A 624 -2.98 -10.37 -39.29
CA ALA A 624 -1.82 -11.02 -38.72
C ALA A 624 -1.58 -10.55 -37.27
N LEU A 625 -1.19 -11.48 -36.38
CA LEU A 625 -0.86 -11.12 -35.01
C LEU A 625 0.36 -10.17 -35.00
N PRO A 626 0.22 -8.93 -34.46
CA PRO A 626 1.34 -8.02 -34.32
C PRO A 626 2.40 -8.53 -33.35
N PRO A 627 3.65 -8.03 -33.41
CA PRO A 627 4.70 -8.38 -32.47
C PRO A 627 4.27 -8.12 -31.02
N ALA A 628 4.94 -8.78 -30.07
CA ALA A 628 4.73 -8.52 -28.66
C ALA A 628 5.04 -7.05 -28.35
N ILE A 629 4.23 -6.45 -27.46
CA ILE A 629 4.45 -5.09 -26.99
C ILE A 629 5.71 -5.12 -26.10
N ALA A 630 6.81 -4.55 -26.60
CA ALA A 630 8.02 -4.42 -25.82
C ALA A 630 7.83 -3.35 -24.72
N PRO A 631 8.48 -3.51 -23.57
CA PRO A 631 8.58 -2.43 -22.59
C PRO A 631 9.14 -1.17 -23.24
N ILE A 632 8.55 -0.03 -22.94
CA ILE A 632 9.03 1.25 -23.43
C ILE A 632 10.00 1.80 -22.42
N GLU A 633 11.28 1.85 -22.78
CA GLU A 633 12.26 2.57 -22.02
C GLU A 633 11.95 4.07 -22.10
N GLN A 634 11.61 4.66 -20.96
CA GLN A 634 11.40 6.09 -20.84
C GLN A 634 12.66 6.71 -20.24
N PRO A 635 13.52 7.35 -21.06
CA PRO A 635 14.70 8.01 -20.56
C PRO A 635 14.31 9.07 -19.52
N MET A 636 14.89 8.97 -18.35
CA MET A 636 14.68 9.95 -17.28
C MET A 636 15.57 11.15 -17.59
N GLY A 637 14.97 12.13 -18.26
CA GLY A 637 15.68 13.32 -18.75
C GLY A 637 15.67 14.50 -17.79
N GLY A 638 16.03 15.65 -18.33
CA GLY A 638 16.41 16.91 -17.70
C GLY A 638 15.54 17.48 -16.57
N TRP A 639 14.29 17.01 -16.37
CA TRP A 639 13.47 17.44 -15.23
C TRP A 639 14.06 17.00 -13.89
N ARG A 640 14.84 15.93 -13.86
CA ARG A 640 15.55 15.48 -12.67
C ARG A 640 16.79 16.28 -12.34
N LEU A 641 17.23 17.11 -13.27
CA LEU A 641 18.30 18.08 -13.05
C LEU A 641 17.80 19.33 -12.32
N ASN A 642 16.48 19.53 -12.20
CA ASN A 642 15.94 20.67 -11.48
C ASN A 642 16.15 20.48 -9.96
N PRO A 643 16.99 21.29 -9.31
CA PRO A 643 17.28 21.18 -7.88
C PRO A 643 16.06 21.47 -6.98
N TYR A 644 14.99 22.04 -7.53
CA TYR A 644 13.77 22.45 -6.80
C TYR A 644 12.57 21.53 -7.04
N SER A 645 12.73 20.44 -7.79
CA SER A 645 11.68 19.42 -7.95
C SER A 645 11.92 18.29 -6.96
N ASP A 646 11.23 18.30 -5.83
CA ASP A 646 11.18 17.17 -4.90
C ASP A 646 10.30 16.04 -5.42
#